data_05c6b0d431495fdefd2082c5fb125ebc
#
_entry.id   05c6b0d431495fdefd2082c5fb125ebc
#
_cell.length_a   1.000
_cell.length_b   1.000
_cell.length_c   1.000
_cell.angle_alpha   90.00
_cell.angle_beta   90.00
_cell.angle_gamma   90.00
#
_symmetry.space_group_name_H-M   'P 1'
#
loop_
_entity.id
_entity.type
_entity.pdbx_description
1 polymer ?
#
loop_
_entity_poly.entity_id
_entity_poly.type
_entity_poly.pdbx_seq_one_letter_code
_entity_poly.pdbx_strand_id
1 'polypeptide(L)'
;VIASEQFQQAIAGAGLPVPEVIHGDGNLYRYDPETATALSPDTDAILAALHALFTPDDVIELRAFPKGRKRTDAGYFDGQHWPQLAQHAARLSASGAAVYVTLNPVDPQLLSRYSNRIEGFAQATTTDKQVTRRRWLLVDIDPVRPSGTSATDAQLAAAKAKARQVYGYLNGLGWPAPLVAESGNGMHLLYGVDLPNDDEATALVKAVLIALGERFDDAQTKVDRAVFNAARICKLYGTLANKGDDTPMAPWRLSKLLQPPARAVVTPEQLQSLIPAATPVTTAAPPMRQSDGFNLEDFLTRHGLAYTADRHDGSERFKLAACPFNAEHGNGEAAIFRKASGALGFKCQHDSCSAKAWRDVRDLLDGPRPTRPQGEDTARRGETFPPLEDPDDRGTWPDPVPLPDALPPVPAFDAELLPEALRGWVMDISERMQCPPDFPAVGVITALSGLIGARAVVAPKQHDDWRVVPNLWGLIVGRPGVMKSPALGEVLKPLHRLESTEREQWQAAHEAWELDTKVAELAGKANEKQAASVAAKDPAKARALLAPTDQPAEPTMRRYVVNDSTVEALADLLVENPWGLLVYRDEVHGLLCSMDRQGQEGARGFYLTGYDGNQGHAVDRIGRGHSYVPRVCMAMLGGIQPGKVQSYVREAVNGGAGDDGLLQRFGLAVWPDIQQEFKLVDRWPDTPAKQAAWAVFERLNGLLPATEDDHQEWRFSAEAQAIFYEWLIPFETGIRGDELHPALVSHLAKWRKLIPALALIFALVDTPDTNGVIHERELIRALAWADYLRPHAERLYAAALVPETTGAHALLAKIKGSKLCDGDGLLWESFTPRLVAVKSWAGLNSVDSVRKAAELLADYGWLARETTATGSAGGRPSERYLIHPALLAGGKA
;
A
#
# COMPACT_ATOMS: atom_id res chain seq x y z
N VAL A 1 10.16 0.64 -31.08
CA VAL A 1 10.70 1.83 -31.75
C VAL A 1 11.27 1.34 -33.05
N ILE A 2 10.60 1.66 -34.16
CA ILE A 2 11.09 1.42 -35.53
C ILE A 2 12.29 2.36 -35.69
N ALA A 3 13.48 1.82 -35.79
CA ALA A 3 14.63 2.59 -36.22
C ALA A 3 14.29 3.20 -37.58
N SER A 4 14.32 4.51 -37.70
CA SER A 4 13.93 5.19 -38.94
C SER A 4 14.77 4.70 -40.07
N GLU A 5 14.20 4.66 -41.33
CA GLU A 5 14.92 4.28 -42.56
C GLU A 5 16.25 5.02 -42.69
N GLN A 6 16.33 6.25 -42.17
CA GLN A 6 17.56 7.04 -42.13
C GLN A 6 18.66 6.43 -41.23
N PHE A 7 18.30 5.76 -40.16
CA PHE A 7 19.26 5.08 -39.27
C PHE A 7 19.81 3.80 -39.94
N GLN A 8 18.95 3.05 -40.62
CA GLN A 8 19.37 1.87 -41.39
C GLN A 8 20.27 2.23 -42.61
N GLN A 9 19.95 3.34 -43.29
CA GLN A 9 20.80 3.86 -44.36
C GLN A 9 22.16 4.38 -43.87
N ALA A 10 22.21 4.97 -42.67
CA ALA A 10 23.45 5.42 -42.04
C ALA A 10 24.38 4.25 -41.66
N ILE A 11 23.84 3.14 -41.19
CA ILE A 11 24.62 1.92 -40.85
C ILE A 11 25.12 1.24 -42.13
N ALA A 12 24.30 1.14 -43.16
CA ALA A 12 24.69 0.57 -44.46
C ALA A 12 25.76 1.41 -45.18
N GLY A 13 25.67 2.76 -45.06
CA GLY A 13 26.68 3.68 -45.61
C GLY A 13 28.02 3.70 -44.86
N ALA A 14 28.04 3.24 -43.60
CA ALA A 14 29.26 3.20 -42.77
C ALA A 14 30.06 1.89 -42.87
N GLY A 15 29.57 0.90 -43.64
CA GLY A 15 30.26 -0.38 -43.83
C GLY A 15 30.35 -1.23 -42.55
N LEU A 16 29.49 -0.98 -41.56
CA LEU A 16 29.44 -1.76 -40.34
C LEU A 16 28.51 -2.97 -40.52
N PRO A 17 28.87 -4.17 -40.00
CA PRO A 17 28.01 -5.34 -40.08
C PRO A 17 26.71 -5.10 -39.28
N VAL A 18 25.57 -5.40 -39.91
CA VAL A 18 24.27 -5.42 -39.21
C VAL A 18 24.33 -6.52 -38.15
N PRO A 19 23.93 -6.26 -36.89
CA PRO A 19 23.97 -7.28 -35.84
C PRO A 19 23.11 -8.49 -36.20
N GLU A 20 23.70 -9.67 -36.25
CA GLU A 20 23.00 -10.93 -36.45
C GLU A 20 22.38 -11.39 -35.12
N VAL A 21 21.09 -11.70 -35.13
CA VAL A 21 20.38 -12.26 -33.97
C VAL A 21 20.46 -13.78 -34.07
N ILE A 22 21.14 -14.42 -33.10
CA ILE A 22 21.25 -15.88 -33.01
C ILE A 22 20.02 -16.38 -32.25
N HIS A 23 19.15 -17.16 -32.89
CA HIS A 23 18.09 -17.91 -32.21
C HIS A 23 18.62 -19.24 -31.65
N GLY A 24 18.00 -19.71 -30.50
CA GLY A 24 18.48 -20.83 -29.72
C GLY A 24 18.49 -22.22 -30.35
N ASP A 25 18.24 -22.35 -31.65
CA ASP A 25 18.35 -23.56 -32.46
C ASP A 25 19.64 -23.58 -33.35
N GLY A 26 20.47 -22.55 -33.26
CA GLY A 26 21.72 -22.45 -33.99
C GLY A 26 21.60 -22.04 -35.44
N ASN A 27 20.40 -21.65 -35.90
CA ASN A 27 20.21 -21.17 -37.26
C ASN A 27 20.19 -19.63 -37.30
N LEU A 28 20.91 -19.07 -38.25
CA LEU A 28 20.95 -17.63 -38.54
C LEU A 28 19.75 -17.24 -39.42
N TYR A 29 18.78 -16.47 -38.86
CA TYR A 29 17.70 -15.90 -39.63
C TYR A 29 17.87 -14.39 -39.77
N ARG A 30 17.81 -13.86 -41.00
CA ARG A 30 17.66 -12.43 -41.24
C ARG A 30 16.25 -12.00 -40.83
N TYR A 31 16.13 -10.97 -40.03
CA TYR A 31 14.84 -10.32 -39.73
C TYR A 31 14.31 -9.68 -41.03
N ASP A 32 13.19 -10.18 -41.51
CA ASP A 32 12.45 -9.61 -42.62
C ASP A 32 11.11 -9.03 -42.07
N PRO A 33 10.96 -7.71 -42.03
CA PRO A 33 9.75 -7.08 -41.50
C PRO A 33 8.50 -7.34 -42.34
N GLU A 34 8.61 -7.82 -43.58
CA GLU A 34 7.45 -8.11 -44.44
C GLU A 34 6.84 -9.50 -44.21
N THR A 35 7.56 -10.40 -43.47
CA THR A 35 7.07 -11.75 -43.17
C THR A 35 6.62 -11.92 -41.70
N ALA A 36 6.63 -10.87 -40.88
CA ALA A 36 6.14 -10.92 -39.52
C ALA A 36 4.61 -11.08 -39.49
N THR A 37 4.13 -12.31 -39.42
CA THR A 37 2.71 -12.59 -39.14
C THR A 37 2.35 -12.00 -37.78
N ALA A 38 1.40 -11.09 -37.77
CA ALA A 38 0.91 -10.49 -36.52
C ALA A 38 0.50 -11.61 -35.56
N LEU A 39 1.09 -11.62 -34.32
CA LEU A 39 0.75 -12.59 -33.29
C LEU A 39 -0.73 -12.43 -32.93
N SER A 40 -1.57 -13.35 -33.37
CA SER A 40 -3.00 -13.36 -33.01
C SER A 40 -3.30 -14.48 -32.03
N PRO A 41 -4.18 -14.27 -31.02
CA PRO A 41 -4.67 -15.32 -30.15
C PRO A 41 -5.35 -16.44 -30.96
N ASP A 42 -5.10 -17.69 -30.55
CA ASP A 42 -5.60 -18.87 -31.24
C ASP A 42 -6.77 -19.48 -30.48
N THR A 43 -7.99 -19.34 -31.02
CA THR A 43 -9.23 -19.81 -30.40
C THR A 43 -9.26 -21.33 -30.25
N ASP A 44 -8.72 -22.08 -31.21
CA ASP A 44 -8.71 -23.55 -31.16
C ASP A 44 -7.70 -24.05 -30.13
N ALA A 45 -6.53 -23.41 -30.03
CA ALA A 45 -5.57 -23.69 -28.98
C ALA A 45 -6.12 -23.34 -27.58
N ILE A 46 -6.88 -22.25 -27.45
CA ILE A 46 -7.58 -21.89 -26.18
C ILE A 46 -8.59 -22.99 -25.81
N LEU A 47 -9.41 -23.44 -26.75
CA LEU A 47 -10.41 -24.49 -26.51
C LEU A 47 -9.74 -25.82 -26.15
N ALA A 48 -8.65 -26.19 -26.85
CA ALA A 48 -7.85 -27.37 -26.52
C ALA A 48 -7.24 -27.30 -25.12
N ALA A 49 -6.80 -26.13 -24.70
CA ALA A 49 -6.28 -25.90 -23.34
C ALA A 49 -7.36 -26.07 -22.27
N LEU A 50 -8.59 -25.58 -22.51
CA LEU A 50 -9.71 -25.77 -21.59
C LEU A 50 -10.06 -27.27 -21.44
N HIS A 51 -10.13 -28.02 -22.54
CA HIS A 51 -10.37 -29.46 -22.50
C HIS A 51 -9.25 -30.28 -21.84
N ALA A 52 -7.99 -29.75 -21.83
CA ALA A 52 -6.89 -30.38 -21.12
C ALA A 52 -6.90 -30.11 -19.61
N LEU A 53 -7.43 -28.97 -19.18
CA LEU A 53 -7.45 -28.52 -17.78
C LEU A 53 -8.71 -28.93 -17.01
N PHE A 54 -9.86 -29.00 -17.68
CA PHE A 54 -11.18 -29.16 -17.03
C PHE A 54 -12.02 -30.26 -17.65
N THR A 55 -13.07 -30.67 -16.93
CA THR A 55 -14.12 -31.56 -17.42
C THR A 55 -15.38 -30.77 -17.76
N PRO A 56 -16.25 -31.27 -18.67
CA PRO A 56 -17.48 -30.56 -19.07
C PRO A 56 -18.44 -30.20 -17.93
N ASP A 57 -18.32 -30.87 -16.79
CA ASP A 57 -19.17 -30.61 -15.61
C ASP A 57 -18.65 -29.48 -14.75
N ASP A 58 -17.47 -28.95 -15.05
CA ASP A 58 -16.84 -27.88 -14.26
C ASP A 58 -17.38 -26.49 -14.62
N VAL A 59 -17.59 -25.67 -13.61
CA VAL A 59 -17.69 -24.21 -13.76
C VAL A 59 -16.31 -23.60 -13.54
N ILE A 60 -15.89 -22.76 -14.48
CA ILE A 60 -14.59 -22.11 -14.45
C ILE A 60 -14.74 -20.59 -14.52
N GLU A 61 -13.82 -19.86 -13.92
CA GLU A 61 -13.77 -18.40 -14.02
C GLU A 61 -12.68 -17.97 -14.99
N LEU A 62 -13.06 -17.14 -15.98
CA LEU A 62 -12.09 -16.40 -16.80
C LEU A 62 -11.86 -15.03 -16.15
N ARG A 63 -10.58 -14.63 -16.03
CA ARG A 63 -10.16 -13.28 -15.60
C ARG A 63 -9.29 -12.63 -16.65
N ALA A 64 -9.59 -11.40 -16.97
CA ALA A 64 -8.79 -10.59 -17.87
C ALA A 64 -8.39 -9.28 -17.22
N PHE A 65 -7.13 -8.87 -17.46
CA PHE A 65 -6.56 -7.63 -16.96
C PHE A 65 -6.22 -6.73 -18.17
N PRO A 66 -7.09 -5.77 -18.51
CA PRO A 66 -6.85 -4.87 -19.62
C PRO A 66 -5.59 -4.02 -19.45
N LYS A 67 -4.77 -3.89 -20.50
CA LYS A 67 -3.52 -3.12 -20.46
C LYS A 67 -3.80 -1.65 -20.11
N GLY A 68 -3.04 -1.09 -19.19
CA GLY A 68 -3.15 0.31 -18.76
C GLY A 68 -4.38 0.66 -17.93
N ARG A 69 -5.18 -0.31 -17.52
CA ARG A 69 -6.37 -0.09 -16.67
C ARG A 69 -6.28 -0.92 -15.39
N LYS A 70 -6.49 -0.29 -14.23
CA LYS A 70 -6.55 -0.99 -12.93
C LYS A 70 -7.96 -1.56 -12.70
N ARG A 71 -8.35 -2.53 -13.51
CA ARG A 71 -9.63 -3.24 -13.36
C ARG A 71 -9.46 -4.72 -13.72
N THR A 72 -10.36 -5.54 -13.21
CA THR A 72 -10.49 -6.96 -13.58
C THR A 72 -11.80 -7.14 -14.32
N ASP A 73 -11.76 -7.72 -15.51
CA ASP A 73 -12.94 -8.20 -16.21
C ASP A 73 -13.02 -9.72 -15.94
N ALA A 74 -14.19 -10.24 -15.52
CA ALA A 74 -14.33 -11.66 -15.17
C ALA A 74 -15.67 -12.23 -15.66
N GLY A 75 -15.72 -13.54 -15.82
CA GLY A 75 -16.96 -14.27 -16.17
C GLY A 75 -16.87 -15.73 -15.77
N TYR A 76 -18.02 -16.34 -15.47
CA TYR A 76 -18.13 -17.74 -15.10
C TYR A 76 -18.79 -18.51 -16.23
N PHE A 77 -18.22 -19.66 -16.60
CA PHE A 77 -18.66 -20.45 -17.74
C PHE A 77 -18.78 -21.91 -17.35
N ASP A 78 -19.87 -22.54 -17.78
CA ASP A 78 -20.06 -24.00 -17.74
C ASP A 78 -19.48 -24.66 -19.01
N GLY A 79 -19.39 -25.98 -19.02
CA GLY A 79 -18.77 -26.75 -20.11
C GLY A 79 -19.42 -26.59 -21.48
N GLN A 80 -20.72 -26.28 -21.53
CA GLN A 80 -21.43 -26.09 -22.81
C GLN A 80 -21.03 -24.76 -23.49
N HIS A 81 -20.53 -23.80 -22.73
CA HIS A 81 -20.20 -22.46 -23.20
C HIS A 81 -18.68 -22.23 -23.37
N TRP A 82 -17.82 -23.26 -23.28
CA TRP A 82 -16.39 -23.11 -23.51
C TRP A 82 -16.02 -22.60 -24.91
N PRO A 83 -16.70 -22.95 -26.01
CA PRO A 83 -16.44 -22.32 -27.30
C PRO A 83 -16.66 -20.80 -27.28
N GLN A 84 -17.68 -20.33 -26.55
CA GLN A 84 -17.95 -18.91 -26.34
C GLN A 84 -16.89 -18.26 -25.45
N LEU A 85 -16.49 -18.92 -24.37
CA LEU A 85 -15.39 -18.49 -23.50
C LEU A 85 -14.10 -18.31 -24.34
N ALA A 86 -13.74 -19.27 -25.20
CA ALA A 86 -12.55 -19.21 -26.03
C ALA A 86 -12.58 -18.00 -27.00
N GLN A 87 -13.72 -17.70 -27.59
CA GLN A 87 -13.91 -16.50 -28.42
C GLN A 87 -13.75 -15.21 -27.62
N HIS A 88 -14.32 -15.15 -26.39
CA HIS A 88 -14.15 -13.99 -25.49
C HIS A 88 -12.69 -13.83 -25.09
N ALA A 89 -12.01 -14.91 -24.70
CA ALA A 89 -10.59 -14.89 -24.35
C ALA A 89 -9.70 -14.41 -25.48
N ALA A 90 -9.95 -14.89 -26.70
CA ALA A 90 -9.21 -14.46 -27.89
C ALA A 90 -9.40 -12.96 -28.16
N ARG A 91 -10.63 -12.44 -28.13
CA ARG A 91 -10.93 -11.00 -28.30
C ARG A 91 -10.28 -10.13 -27.23
N LEU A 92 -10.37 -10.53 -25.95
CA LEU A 92 -9.74 -9.81 -24.85
C LEU A 92 -8.22 -9.80 -24.99
N SER A 93 -7.63 -10.94 -25.35
CA SER A 93 -6.19 -11.05 -25.60
C SER A 93 -5.75 -10.21 -26.78
N ALA A 94 -6.48 -10.20 -27.89
CA ALA A 94 -6.22 -9.37 -29.06
C ALA A 94 -6.29 -7.86 -28.74
N SER A 95 -7.17 -7.46 -27.81
CA SER A 95 -7.23 -6.07 -27.31
C SER A 95 -6.10 -5.69 -26.33
N GLY A 96 -5.15 -6.58 -26.08
CA GLY A 96 -4.00 -6.37 -25.22
C GLY A 96 -4.26 -6.72 -23.74
N ALA A 97 -5.37 -7.35 -23.38
CA ALA A 97 -5.60 -7.84 -22.03
C ALA A 97 -4.80 -9.11 -21.74
N ALA A 98 -4.25 -9.22 -20.52
CA ALA A 98 -3.67 -10.46 -20.03
C ALA A 98 -4.79 -11.39 -19.54
N VAL A 99 -4.93 -12.59 -20.12
CA VAL A 99 -6.06 -13.49 -19.89
C VAL A 99 -5.63 -14.73 -19.12
N TYR A 100 -6.42 -15.08 -18.11
CA TYR A 100 -6.18 -16.19 -17.17
C TYR A 100 -7.49 -16.95 -16.89
N VAL A 101 -7.37 -18.18 -16.36
CA VAL A 101 -8.48 -18.96 -15.80
C VAL A 101 -8.15 -19.39 -14.38
N THR A 102 -9.14 -19.61 -13.54
CA THR A 102 -8.93 -20.31 -12.25
C THR A 102 -8.37 -21.70 -12.54
N LEU A 103 -7.32 -22.09 -11.80
CA LEU A 103 -6.62 -23.35 -12.02
C LEU A 103 -7.50 -24.57 -11.66
N ASN A 104 -8.37 -24.42 -10.65
CA ASN A 104 -9.23 -25.45 -10.13
C ASN A 104 -10.71 -25.11 -10.38
N PRO A 105 -11.62 -26.12 -10.46
CA PRO A 105 -13.03 -25.87 -10.64
C PRO A 105 -13.62 -25.12 -9.44
N VAL A 106 -14.50 -24.18 -9.72
CA VAL A 106 -15.14 -23.33 -8.73
C VAL A 106 -16.52 -23.86 -8.35
N ASP A 107 -17.07 -23.37 -7.24
CA ASP A 107 -18.45 -23.65 -6.83
C ASP A 107 -19.42 -23.34 -7.99
N PRO A 108 -20.20 -24.32 -8.46
CA PRO A 108 -21.14 -24.12 -9.57
C PRO A 108 -22.16 -22.99 -9.34
N GLN A 109 -22.46 -22.64 -8.09
CA GLN A 109 -23.36 -21.52 -7.78
C GLN A 109 -22.79 -20.17 -8.22
N LEU A 110 -21.47 -20.06 -8.40
CA LEU A 110 -20.83 -18.84 -8.88
C LEU A 110 -21.18 -18.49 -10.33
N LEU A 111 -21.68 -19.46 -11.10
CA LEU A 111 -22.21 -19.21 -12.44
C LEU A 111 -23.28 -18.11 -12.42
N SER A 112 -24.06 -17.99 -11.36
CA SER A 112 -25.12 -16.99 -11.22
C SER A 112 -24.59 -15.54 -11.14
N ARG A 113 -23.29 -15.32 -10.85
CA ARG A 113 -22.73 -13.96 -10.80
C ARG A 113 -22.66 -13.30 -12.17
N TYR A 114 -22.06 -14.00 -13.14
CA TYR A 114 -21.84 -13.52 -14.51
C TYR A 114 -22.01 -14.70 -15.47
N SER A 115 -23.24 -15.22 -15.55
CA SER A 115 -23.54 -16.48 -16.25
C SER A 115 -23.16 -16.44 -17.74
N ASN A 116 -22.15 -17.22 -18.10
CA ASN A 116 -21.66 -17.44 -19.46
C ASN A 116 -21.37 -16.14 -20.24
N ARG A 117 -20.94 -15.07 -19.52
CA ARG A 117 -20.56 -13.79 -20.11
C ARG A 117 -19.42 -13.15 -19.36
N ILE A 118 -18.75 -12.21 -20.00
CA ILE A 118 -17.73 -11.39 -19.34
C ILE A 118 -18.37 -10.10 -18.80
N GLU A 119 -18.18 -9.86 -17.52
CA GLU A 119 -18.52 -8.62 -16.85
C GLU A 119 -17.30 -7.72 -16.80
N GLY A 120 -17.42 -6.53 -17.40
CA GLY A 120 -16.39 -5.50 -17.32
C GLY A 120 -16.39 -4.86 -15.93
N PHE A 121 -15.21 -4.72 -15.31
CA PHE A 121 -15.08 -4.18 -13.96
C PHE A 121 -15.76 -5.05 -12.88
N ALA A 122 -15.49 -6.34 -12.90
CA ALA A 122 -16.07 -7.31 -11.97
C ALA A 122 -15.79 -6.93 -10.50
N GLN A 123 -16.83 -6.77 -9.71
CA GLN A 123 -16.75 -6.38 -8.30
C GLN A 123 -16.26 -7.51 -7.38
N ALA A 124 -16.40 -8.75 -7.80
CA ALA A 124 -16.00 -9.93 -7.04
C ALA A 124 -15.50 -11.01 -7.97
N THR A 125 -14.42 -11.66 -7.57
CA THR A 125 -13.83 -12.84 -8.22
C THR A 125 -13.80 -14.02 -7.24
N THR A 126 -13.50 -15.23 -7.73
CA THR A 126 -13.45 -16.44 -6.89
C THR A 126 -12.39 -16.29 -5.78
N THR A 127 -12.77 -16.67 -4.58
CA THR A 127 -11.88 -16.80 -3.41
C THR A 127 -11.50 -18.27 -3.18
N ASP A 128 -10.47 -18.54 -2.37
CA ASP A 128 -9.99 -19.90 -2.08
C ASP A 128 -11.11 -20.81 -1.54
N LYS A 129 -12.01 -20.27 -0.69
CA LYS A 129 -13.14 -21.03 -0.12
C LYS A 129 -14.22 -21.43 -1.14
N GLN A 130 -14.19 -20.85 -2.33
CA GLN A 130 -15.16 -21.09 -3.41
C GLN A 130 -14.62 -22.05 -4.48
N VAL A 131 -13.46 -22.64 -4.26
CA VAL A 131 -12.93 -23.75 -5.04
C VAL A 131 -13.42 -25.05 -4.45
N THR A 132 -13.95 -25.93 -5.29
CA THR A 132 -14.57 -27.18 -4.82
C THR A 132 -13.55 -28.25 -4.48
N ARG A 133 -12.48 -28.35 -5.27
CA ARG A 133 -11.43 -29.36 -5.13
C ARG A 133 -10.14 -28.91 -5.78
N ARG A 134 -8.99 -29.33 -5.27
CA ARG A 134 -7.69 -29.08 -5.89
C ARG A 134 -7.37 -30.22 -6.85
N ARG A 135 -7.38 -29.93 -8.15
CA ARG A 135 -7.08 -30.89 -9.21
C ARG A 135 -5.67 -30.74 -9.78
N TRP A 136 -5.03 -29.59 -9.54
CA TRP A 136 -3.74 -29.30 -10.11
C TRP A 136 -2.74 -28.78 -9.08
N LEU A 137 -1.53 -29.31 -9.15
CA LEU A 137 -0.34 -28.73 -8.57
C LEU A 137 0.41 -28.02 -9.71
N LEU A 138 0.45 -26.70 -9.67
CA LEU A 138 1.20 -25.87 -10.61
C LEU A 138 2.63 -25.69 -10.12
N VAL A 139 3.60 -26.12 -10.91
CA VAL A 139 5.02 -25.77 -10.76
C VAL A 139 5.31 -24.73 -11.83
N ASP A 140 5.31 -23.46 -11.43
CA ASP A 140 5.57 -22.30 -12.30
C ASP A 140 7.07 -21.95 -12.24
N ILE A 141 7.74 -22.01 -13.39
CA ILE A 141 9.19 -21.83 -13.51
C ILE A 141 9.45 -20.58 -14.33
N ASP A 142 9.77 -19.49 -13.65
CA ASP A 142 10.06 -18.20 -14.27
C ASP A 142 11.56 -17.90 -14.30
N PRO A 143 12.08 -17.27 -15.37
CA PRO A 143 13.44 -16.74 -15.37
C PRO A 143 13.53 -15.50 -14.46
N VAL A 144 14.68 -15.30 -13.83
CA VAL A 144 14.97 -14.11 -13.04
C VAL A 144 15.07 -12.89 -13.96
N ARG A 145 14.12 -11.96 -13.84
CA ARG A 145 14.04 -10.75 -14.65
C ARG A 145 13.32 -9.63 -13.90
N PRO A 146 13.46 -8.36 -14.33
CA PRO A 146 12.70 -7.26 -13.76
C PRO A 146 11.19 -7.49 -13.86
N SER A 147 10.46 -7.11 -12.81
CA SER A 147 9.00 -7.24 -12.80
C SER A 147 8.37 -6.41 -13.92
N GLY A 148 7.34 -6.97 -14.56
CA GLY A 148 6.60 -6.26 -15.63
C GLY A 148 7.24 -6.34 -17.01
N THR A 149 8.38 -7.02 -17.20
CA THR A 149 9.03 -7.18 -18.53
C THR A 149 8.76 -8.55 -19.14
N SER A 150 8.83 -8.65 -20.47
CA SER A 150 8.86 -9.93 -21.18
C SER A 150 10.24 -10.62 -21.03
N ALA A 151 10.28 -11.94 -21.15
CA ALA A 151 11.53 -12.69 -21.13
C ALA A 151 12.26 -12.57 -22.46
N THR A 152 13.60 -12.48 -22.41
CA THR A 152 14.43 -12.68 -23.62
C THR A 152 14.41 -14.15 -24.03
N ASP A 153 14.84 -14.46 -25.27
CA ASP A 153 14.90 -15.84 -25.74
C ASP A 153 15.88 -16.70 -24.91
N ALA A 154 16.99 -16.12 -24.50
CA ALA A 154 17.94 -16.78 -23.59
C ALA A 154 17.31 -17.09 -22.21
N GLN A 155 16.55 -16.18 -21.65
CA GLN A 155 15.84 -16.37 -20.39
C GLN A 155 14.77 -17.45 -20.50
N LEU A 156 13.99 -17.46 -21.58
CA LEU A 156 13.01 -18.50 -21.85
C LEU A 156 13.66 -19.87 -22.06
N ALA A 157 14.80 -19.93 -22.75
CA ALA A 157 15.58 -21.15 -22.95
C ALA A 157 16.10 -21.70 -21.60
N ALA A 158 16.55 -20.85 -20.69
CA ALA A 158 16.93 -21.24 -19.33
C ALA A 158 15.73 -21.83 -18.53
N ALA A 159 14.55 -21.21 -18.60
CA ALA A 159 13.33 -21.75 -17.97
C ALA A 159 12.93 -23.11 -18.57
N LYS A 160 13.06 -23.30 -19.90
CA LYS A 160 12.84 -24.60 -20.57
C LYS A 160 13.80 -25.66 -20.10
N ALA A 161 15.08 -25.33 -19.95
CA ALA A 161 16.10 -26.25 -19.43
C ALA A 161 15.80 -26.65 -17.98
N LYS A 162 15.40 -25.68 -17.14
CA LYS A 162 15.01 -25.93 -15.74
C LYS A 162 13.77 -26.81 -15.65
N ALA A 163 12.74 -26.55 -16.47
CA ALA A 163 11.53 -27.37 -16.50
C ALA A 163 11.83 -28.84 -16.84
N ARG A 164 12.76 -29.11 -17.76
CA ARG A 164 13.23 -30.46 -18.07
C ARG A 164 13.93 -31.12 -16.88
N GLN A 165 14.74 -30.37 -16.12
CA GLN A 165 15.41 -30.88 -14.90
C GLN A 165 14.39 -31.25 -13.83
N VAL A 166 13.41 -30.38 -13.54
CA VAL A 166 12.34 -30.63 -12.56
C VAL A 166 11.49 -31.83 -13.00
N TYR A 167 11.10 -31.88 -14.29
CA TYR A 167 10.31 -32.99 -14.83
C TYR A 167 11.08 -34.32 -14.75
N GLY A 168 12.35 -34.34 -15.15
CA GLY A 168 13.19 -35.54 -15.09
C GLY A 168 13.36 -36.06 -13.65
N TYR A 169 13.54 -35.19 -12.70
CA TYR A 169 13.63 -35.51 -11.28
C TYR A 169 12.33 -36.12 -10.74
N LEU A 170 11.19 -35.48 -10.98
CA LEU A 170 9.91 -35.97 -10.49
C LEU A 170 9.46 -37.27 -11.18
N ASN A 171 9.76 -37.40 -12.48
CA ASN A 171 9.56 -38.65 -13.21
C ASN A 171 10.42 -39.80 -12.63
N GLY A 172 11.66 -39.49 -12.25
CA GLY A 172 12.54 -40.45 -11.56
C GLY A 172 12.03 -40.91 -10.18
N LEU A 173 11.15 -40.10 -9.55
CA LEU A 173 10.42 -40.45 -8.32
C LEU A 173 9.07 -41.15 -8.59
N GLY A 174 8.79 -41.50 -9.84
CA GLY A 174 7.57 -42.20 -10.22
C GLY A 174 6.34 -41.32 -10.34
N TRP A 175 6.51 -39.99 -10.47
CA TRP A 175 5.39 -39.09 -10.71
C TRP A 175 4.87 -39.28 -12.15
N PRO A 176 3.52 -39.20 -12.37
CA PRO A 176 2.96 -39.26 -13.70
C PRO A 176 3.41 -38.05 -14.54
N ALA A 177 3.32 -38.16 -15.86
CA ALA A 177 3.66 -37.06 -16.75
C ALA A 177 2.73 -35.86 -16.53
N PRO A 178 3.26 -34.65 -16.34
CA PRO A 178 2.46 -33.44 -16.17
C PRO A 178 1.89 -32.94 -17.50
N LEU A 179 0.92 -32.03 -17.44
CA LEU A 179 0.68 -31.09 -18.52
C LEU A 179 1.87 -30.12 -18.60
N VAL A 180 2.49 -30.01 -19.77
CA VAL A 180 3.61 -29.11 -20.00
C VAL A 180 3.16 -27.95 -20.88
N ALA A 181 3.38 -26.72 -20.45
CA ALA A 181 3.01 -25.54 -21.21
C ALA A 181 4.04 -24.43 -21.10
N GLU A 182 4.10 -23.61 -22.13
CA GLU A 182 4.84 -22.36 -22.18
C GLU A 182 3.90 -21.18 -21.87
N SER A 183 4.16 -20.45 -20.77
CA SER A 183 3.35 -19.31 -20.38
C SER A 183 3.57 -18.06 -21.26
N GLY A 184 4.57 -18.13 -22.16
CA GLY A 184 5.07 -17.06 -23.00
C GLY A 184 6.32 -16.37 -22.41
N ASN A 185 6.50 -16.42 -21.08
CA ASN A 185 7.67 -15.88 -20.39
C ASN A 185 8.41 -16.89 -19.51
N GLY A 186 7.82 -18.04 -19.24
CA GLY A 186 8.32 -19.13 -18.43
C GLY A 186 7.66 -20.45 -18.78
N MET A 187 7.84 -21.45 -17.92
CA MET A 187 7.33 -22.81 -18.13
C MET A 187 6.39 -23.23 -16.99
N HIS A 188 5.28 -23.86 -17.33
CA HIS A 188 4.37 -24.48 -16.41
C HIS A 188 4.44 -26.00 -16.51
N LEU A 189 4.59 -26.69 -15.37
CA LEU A 189 4.36 -28.11 -15.21
C LEU A 189 3.17 -28.29 -14.29
N LEU A 190 2.05 -28.78 -14.82
CA LEU A 190 0.84 -29.01 -14.02
C LEU A 190 0.68 -30.51 -13.80
N TYR A 191 0.83 -30.91 -12.55
CA TYR A 191 0.63 -32.29 -12.14
C TYR A 191 -0.80 -32.48 -11.66
N GLY A 192 -1.50 -33.48 -12.20
CA GLY A 192 -2.81 -33.87 -11.70
C GLY A 192 -2.71 -34.31 -10.24
N VAL A 193 -3.55 -33.75 -9.39
CA VAL A 193 -3.74 -34.13 -7.98
C VAL A 193 -5.21 -34.32 -7.69
N ASP A 194 -5.55 -34.99 -6.60
CA ASP A 194 -6.95 -35.15 -6.17
C ASP A 194 -7.04 -34.87 -4.66
N LEU A 195 -6.94 -33.57 -4.29
CA LEU A 195 -6.88 -33.13 -2.89
C LEU A 195 -8.14 -32.37 -2.51
N PRO A 196 -8.61 -32.50 -1.25
CA PRO A 196 -9.64 -31.62 -0.73
C PRO A 196 -9.16 -30.16 -0.72
N ASN A 197 -10.09 -29.22 -0.61
CA ASN A 197 -9.74 -27.81 -0.48
C ASN A 197 -9.80 -27.37 0.99
N ASP A 198 -8.83 -27.81 1.78
CA ASP A 198 -8.66 -27.52 3.20
C ASP A 198 -7.26 -26.98 3.53
N ASP A 199 -7.03 -26.71 4.79
CA ASP A 199 -5.76 -26.13 5.27
C ASP A 199 -4.61 -27.14 5.19
N GLU A 200 -4.89 -28.45 5.35
CA GLU A 200 -3.89 -29.52 5.27
C GLU A 200 -3.37 -29.67 3.84
N ALA A 201 -4.25 -29.74 2.86
CA ALA A 201 -3.87 -29.78 1.45
C ALA A 201 -3.14 -28.50 1.02
N THR A 202 -3.54 -27.35 1.58
CA THR A 202 -2.87 -26.06 1.34
C THR A 202 -1.44 -26.08 1.88
N ALA A 203 -1.23 -26.59 3.09
CA ALA A 203 0.08 -26.71 3.71
C ALA A 203 0.96 -27.71 2.94
N LEU A 204 0.41 -28.84 2.51
CA LEU A 204 1.10 -29.85 1.72
C LEU A 204 1.60 -29.29 0.38
N VAL A 205 0.72 -28.67 -0.40
CA VAL A 205 1.07 -28.04 -1.69
C VAL A 205 2.16 -26.96 -1.50
N LYS A 206 2.02 -26.14 -0.47
CA LYS A 206 3.00 -25.09 -0.14
C LYS A 206 4.38 -25.69 0.21
N ALA A 207 4.41 -26.74 1.02
CA ALA A 207 5.65 -27.41 1.41
C ALA A 207 6.37 -28.05 0.21
N VAL A 208 5.62 -28.67 -0.71
CA VAL A 208 6.15 -29.23 -1.95
C VAL A 208 6.78 -28.16 -2.83
N LEU A 209 6.12 -27.02 -3.03
CA LEU A 209 6.67 -25.92 -3.82
C LEU A 209 7.92 -25.30 -3.19
N ILE A 210 7.96 -25.23 -1.85
CA ILE A 210 9.18 -24.81 -1.12
C ILE A 210 10.31 -25.80 -1.37
N ALA A 211 10.09 -27.10 -1.21
CA ALA A 211 11.11 -28.14 -1.43
C ALA A 211 11.62 -28.15 -2.87
N LEU A 212 10.76 -27.97 -3.87
CA LEU A 212 11.17 -27.84 -5.26
C LEU A 212 11.99 -26.55 -5.50
N GLY A 213 11.57 -25.42 -4.93
CA GLY A 213 12.34 -24.17 -5.04
C GLY A 213 13.70 -24.25 -4.36
N GLU A 214 13.80 -24.85 -3.17
CA GLU A 214 15.10 -25.06 -2.49
C GLU A 214 16.06 -25.94 -3.28
N ARG A 215 15.51 -26.89 -4.04
CA ARG A 215 16.32 -27.83 -4.83
C ARG A 215 16.74 -27.28 -6.20
N PHE A 216 15.88 -26.46 -6.84
CA PHE A 216 16.04 -26.12 -8.26
C PHE A 216 16.26 -24.64 -8.56
N ASP A 217 16.03 -23.73 -7.59
CA ASP A 217 16.28 -22.30 -7.80
C ASP A 217 17.77 -22.04 -8.03
N ASP A 218 18.08 -21.17 -8.96
CA ASP A 218 19.44 -20.69 -9.22
C ASP A 218 19.43 -19.19 -9.59
N ALA A 219 20.58 -18.67 -10.03
CA ALA A 219 20.70 -17.25 -10.42
C ALA A 219 19.90 -16.89 -11.68
N GLN A 220 19.49 -17.85 -12.49
CA GLN A 220 18.83 -17.61 -13.78
C GLN A 220 17.33 -17.91 -13.74
N THR A 221 16.90 -18.89 -12.91
CA THR A 221 15.51 -19.37 -12.88
C THR A 221 15.05 -19.68 -11.47
N LYS A 222 13.75 -19.51 -11.21
CA LYS A 222 13.11 -19.79 -9.92
C LYS A 222 11.79 -20.52 -10.10
N VAL A 223 11.46 -21.39 -9.14
CA VAL A 223 10.12 -21.97 -8.94
C VAL A 223 9.30 -20.99 -8.12
N ASP A 224 8.14 -20.54 -8.62
CA ASP A 224 7.25 -19.64 -7.87
C ASP A 224 6.61 -20.39 -6.70
N ARG A 225 7.03 -20.06 -5.48
CA ARG A 225 6.53 -20.66 -4.23
C ARG A 225 5.20 -20.06 -3.76
N ALA A 226 4.70 -19.00 -4.43
CA ALA A 226 3.47 -18.29 -4.04
C ALA A 226 2.21 -18.85 -4.73
N VAL A 227 2.34 -19.85 -5.61
CA VAL A 227 1.21 -20.37 -6.41
C VAL A 227 0.42 -21.50 -5.71
N PHE A 228 0.45 -21.58 -4.39
CA PHE A 228 -0.16 -22.65 -3.59
C PHE A 228 -1.65 -22.49 -3.27
N ASN A 229 -2.22 -21.31 -3.42
CA ASN A 229 -3.61 -21.03 -3.07
C ASN A 229 -4.61 -21.68 -4.04
N ALA A 230 -5.80 -22.07 -3.54
CA ALA A 230 -6.78 -22.86 -4.28
C ALA A 230 -7.38 -22.11 -5.48
N ALA A 231 -7.69 -20.81 -5.32
CA ALA A 231 -8.24 -19.96 -6.36
C ALA A 231 -7.14 -19.35 -7.27
N ARG A 232 -5.98 -20.03 -7.34
CA ARG A 232 -4.89 -19.57 -8.21
C ARG A 232 -5.35 -19.49 -9.66
N ILE A 233 -5.08 -18.34 -10.28
CA ILE A 233 -5.28 -18.19 -11.72
C ILE A 233 -4.03 -18.64 -12.48
N CYS A 234 -4.24 -19.30 -13.59
CA CYS A 234 -3.23 -19.79 -14.50
C CYS A 234 -3.37 -19.07 -15.85
N LYS A 235 -2.26 -18.83 -16.55
CA LYS A 235 -2.28 -18.28 -17.90
C LYS A 235 -3.13 -19.17 -18.80
N LEU A 236 -4.12 -18.62 -19.50
CA LEU A 236 -4.89 -19.35 -20.49
C LEU A 236 -4.06 -19.54 -21.76
N TYR A 237 -3.70 -20.78 -22.06
CA TYR A 237 -2.85 -21.09 -23.23
C TYR A 237 -3.60 -20.83 -24.53
N GLY A 238 -2.88 -20.35 -25.55
CA GLY A 238 -3.44 -19.81 -26.79
C GLY A 238 -3.65 -18.28 -26.76
N THR A 239 -3.35 -17.61 -25.62
CA THR A 239 -3.45 -16.15 -25.47
C THR A 239 -2.08 -15.48 -25.38
N LEU A 240 -2.01 -14.18 -25.71
CA LEU A 240 -0.76 -13.42 -25.69
C LEU A 240 -0.22 -13.20 -24.29
N ALA A 241 1.08 -13.41 -24.11
CA ALA A 241 1.83 -12.97 -22.94
C ALA A 241 2.49 -11.62 -23.29
N ASN A 242 1.86 -10.54 -22.84
CA ASN A 242 2.14 -9.16 -23.24
C ASN A 242 2.62 -8.29 -22.07
N LYS A 243 3.52 -8.82 -21.24
CA LYS A 243 4.14 -8.05 -20.15
C LYS A 243 5.15 -7.05 -20.71
N GLY A 244 5.07 -5.80 -20.30
CA GLY A 244 5.94 -4.73 -20.76
C GLY A 244 5.76 -4.37 -22.23
N ASP A 245 6.82 -3.84 -22.85
CA ASP A 245 6.83 -3.48 -24.26
C ASP A 245 7.28 -4.68 -25.12
N ASP A 246 6.76 -4.73 -26.36
CA ASP A 246 7.17 -5.70 -27.35
C ASP A 246 8.46 -5.21 -28.02
N THR A 247 9.57 -5.88 -27.77
CA THR A 247 10.88 -5.50 -28.28
C THR A 247 11.58 -6.70 -28.93
N PRO A 248 12.47 -6.50 -29.91
CA PRO A 248 13.24 -7.62 -30.50
C PRO A 248 14.04 -8.43 -29.47
N MET A 249 14.47 -7.82 -28.36
CA MET A 249 15.23 -8.47 -27.30
C MET A 249 14.34 -9.24 -26.31
N ALA A 250 13.11 -8.79 -26.10
CA ALA A 250 12.14 -9.38 -25.17
C ALA A 250 10.73 -9.32 -25.81
N PRO A 251 10.46 -10.15 -26.82
CA PRO A 251 9.22 -10.06 -27.59
C PRO A 251 8.03 -10.62 -26.82
N TRP A 252 6.84 -10.17 -27.19
CA TRP A 252 5.61 -10.83 -26.78
C TRP A 252 5.50 -12.19 -27.43
N ARG A 253 4.86 -13.14 -26.74
CA ARG A 253 4.71 -14.51 -27.25
C ARG A 253 3.32 -15.05 -26.98
N LEU A 254 2.86 -15.95 -27.85
CA LEU A 254 1.69 -16.78 -27.58
C LEU A 254 2.05 -17.84 -26.52
N SER A 255 1.22 -17.95 -25.49
CA SER A 255 1.31 -19.07 -24.57
C SER A 255 0.83 -20.36 -25.26
N LYS A 256 1.49 -21.49 -25.00
CA LYS A 256 1.28 -22.74 -25.76
C LYS A 256 1.17 -23.93 -24.82
N LEU A 257 0.21 -24.80 -25.07
CA LEU A 257 0.18 -26.16 -24.54
C LEU A 257 1.14 -27.02 -25.36
N LEU A 258 2.14 -27.63 -24.71
CA LEU A 258 3.17 -28.43 -25.37
C LEU A 258 2.91 -29.93 -25.23
N GLN A 259 2.40 -30.38 -24.08
CA GLN A 259 2.12 -31.77 -23.78
C GLN A 259 0.87 -31.88 -22.91
N PRO A 260 -0.13 -32.72 -23.27
CA PRO A 260 -1.28 -32.98 -22.43
C PRO A 260 -0.87 -33.79 -21.17
N PRO A 261 -1.67 -33.76 -20.08
CA PRO A 261 -1.35 -34.47 -18.85
C PRO A 261 -1.56 -35.98 -19.01
N ALA A 262 -0.89 -36.77 -18.17
CA ALA A 262 -1.26 -38.17 -17.95
C ALA A 262 -2.63 -38.24 -17.25
N ARG A 263 -3.33 -39.34 -17.43
CA ARG A 263 -4.62 -39.61 -16.70
C ARG A 263 -4.40 -39.91 -15.22
N ALA A 264 -3.20 -40.34 -14.82
CA ALA A 264 -2.87 -40.65 -13.43
C ALA A 264 -2.59 -39.38 -12.64
N VAL A 265 -2.94 -39.37 -11.34
CA VAL A 265 -2.71 -38.29 -10.40
C VAL A 265 -1.53 -38.62 -9.48
N VAL A 266 -0.85 -37.58 -8.98
CA VAL A 266 0.16 -37.67 -7.94
C VAL A 266 -0.55 -37.92 -6.60
N THR A 267 -0.13 -38.95 -5.86
CA THR A 267 -0.74 -39.30 -4.57
C THR A 267 -0.26 -38.38 -3.44
N PRO A 268 -1.03 -38.26 -2.34
CA PRO A 268 -0.57 -37.53 -1.15
C PRO A 268 0.76 -38.01 -0.60
N GLU A 269 1.05 -39.32 -0.66
CA GLU A 269 2.28 -39.93 -0.20
C GLU A 269 3.46 -39.53 -1.10
N GLN A 270 3.26 -39.44 -2.41
CA GLN A 270 4.28 -38.94 -3.35
C GLN A 270 4.57 -37.45 -3.09
N LEU A 271 3.56 -36.63 -2.82
CA LEU A 271 3.73 -35.23 -2.42
C LEU A 271 4.51 -35.13 -1.12
N GLN A 272 4.14 -35.91 -0.10
CA GLN A 272 4.80 -35.91 1.20
C GLN A 272 6.28 -36.36 1.13
N SER A 273 6.62 -37.29 0.21
CA SER A 273 7.98 -37.78 0.03
C SER A 273 8.99 -36.73 -0.42
N LEU A 274 8.52 -35.63 -1.02
CA LEU A 274 9.38 -34.51 -1.41
C LEU A 274 9.77 -33.60 -0.24
N ILE A 275 9.02 -33.66 0.85
CA ILE A 275 9.23 -32.78 2.01
C ILE A 275 10.30 -33.43 2.89
N PRO A 276 11.45 -32.77 3.16
CA PRO A 276 12.46 -33.33 4.02
C PRO A 276 11.91 -33.66 5.41
N ALA A 277 12.15 -34.87 5.89
CA ALA A 277 11.82 -35.22 7.27
C ALA A 277 12.59 -34.30 8.22
N ALA A 278 11.88 -33.61 9.14
CA ALA A 278 12.50 -32.74 10.11
C ALA A 278 13.49 -33.52 10.98
N THR A 279 14.79 -33.34 10.76
CA THR A 279 15.84 -33.90 11.60
C THR A 279 15.92 -33.07 12.90
N PRO A 280 15.84 -33.66 14.08
CA PRO A 280 16.00 -32.93 15.32
C PRO A 280 17.48 -32.51 15.50
N VAL A 281 17.76 -31.23 15.34
CA VAL A 281 19.09 -30.67 15.62
C VAL A 281 19.11 -30.22 17.07
N THR A 282 19.75 -31.03 17.89
CA THR A 282 20.19 -30.67 19.25
C THR A 282 21.45 -29.83 19.13
N THR A 283 21.36 -28.53 19.27
CA THR A 283 22.55 -27.67 19.49
C THR A 283 22.37 -26.91 20.80
N ALA A 284 23.20 -27.32 21.78
CA ALA A 284 23.42 -26.55 23.01
C ALA A 284 24.27 -25.32 22.68
N ALA A 285 23.77 -24.12 23.05
CA ALA A 285 24.53 -22.88 23.01
C ALA A 285 24.91 -22.45 24.43
N PRO A 286 26.06 -21.78 24.62
CA PRO A 286 26.59 -21.45 25.95
C PRO A 286 25.82 -20.34 26.67
N PRO A 287 25.88 -20.25 28.00
CA PRO A 287 24.99 -19.43 28.82
C PRO A 287 25.37 -17.95 28.84
N MET A 288 24.39 -17.08 28.56
CA MET A 288 24.48 -15.66 28.90
C MET A 288 23.80 -15.37 30.24
N ARG A 289 24.44 -14.50 31.01
CA ARG A 289 24.11 -14.17 32.39
C ARG A 289 22.71 -13.59 32.60
N GLN A 290 22.06 -14.11 33.63
CA GLN A 290 20.70 -13.77 34.09
C GLN A 290 20.67 -12.47 34.90
N SER A 291 19.59 -11.69 34.73
CA SER A 291 19.02 -10.84 35.75
C SER A 291 17.89 -11.63 36.46
N ASP A 292 17.77 -11.49 37.76
CA ASP A 292 16.77 -12.18 38.61
C ASP A 292 15.35 -11.97 38.09
N GLY A 293 14.83 -12.95 37.39
CA GLY A 293 13.51 -12.95 36.78
C GLY A 293 13.11 -14.36 36.31
N PHE A 294 11.86 -14.57 36.10
CA PHE A 294 11.21 -15.80 35.66
C PHE A 294 11.96 -16.50 34.49
N ASN A 295 12.35 -17.76 34.69
CA ASN A 295 12.96 -18.61 33.66
C ASN A 295 11.89 -19.47 33.00
N LEU A 296 11.67 -19.27 31.69
CA LEU A 296 10.65 -19.95 30.91
C LEU A 296 11.00 -21.44 30.72
N GLU A 297 12.25 -21.78 30.49
CA GLU A 297 12.73 -23.14 30.26
C GLU A 297 12.55 -24.00 31.53
N ASP A 298 12.87 -23.43 32.68
CA ASP A 298 12.63 -24.08 33.97
C ASP A 298 11.14 -24.25 34.29
N PHE A 299 10.31 -23.27 33.87
CA PHE A 299 8.87 -23.37 33.98
C PHE A 299 8.29 -24.49 33.14
N LEU A 300 8.69 -24.58 31.86
CA LEU A 300 8.23 -25.64 30.94
C LEU A 300 8.67 -27.03 31.41
N THR A 301 9.89 -27.15 31.89
CA THR A 301 10.45 -28.40 32.41
C THR A 301 9.73 -28.85 33.68
N ARG A 302 9.46 -27.92 34.62
CA ARG A 302 8.76 -28.18 35.88
C ARG A 302 7.35 -28.72 35.65
N HIS A 303 6.67 -28.20 34.65
CA HIS A 303 5.31 -28.60 34.29
C HIS A 303 5.22 -29.72 33.25
N GLY A 304 6.37 -30.31 32.86
CA GLY A 304 6.42 -31.46 31.97
C GLY A 304 6.01 -31.15 30.52
N LEU A 305 6.09 -29.88 30.11
CA LEU A 305 5.76 -29.46 28.75
C LEU A 305 6.99 -29.66 27.84
N ALA A 306 6.94 -30.71 27.02
CA ALA A 306 7.97 -30.93 25.98
C ALA A 306 7.85 -29.89 24.90
N TYR A 307 8.97 -29.32 24.46
CA TYR A 307 9.02 -28.26 23.46
C TYR A 307 10.25 -28.35 22.56
N THR A 308 10.18 -27.70 21.41
CA THR A 308 11.32 -27.38 20.52
C THR A 308 11.43 -25.86 20.39
N ALA A 309 12.64 -25.32 20.52
CA ALA A 309 12.88 -23.89 20.40
C ALA A 309 13.47 -23.53 19.05
N ASP A 310 12.91 -22.49 18.39
CA ASP A 310 13.45 -21.87 17.18
C ASP A 310 13.33 -20.34 17.28
N ARG A 311 13.80 -19.61 16.24
CA ARG A 311 13.56 -18.16 16.12
C ARG A 311 12.55 -17.89 15.02
N HIS A 312 11.56 -17.07 15.34
CA HIS A 312 10.55 -16.66 14.38
C HIS A 312 10.24 -15.18 14.58
N ASP A 313 10.38 -14.40 13.52
CA ASP A 313 10.07 -12.96 13.48
C ASP A 313 10.73 -12.16 14.63
N GLY A 314 12.05 -12.36 14.81
CA GLY A 314 12.83 -11.65 15.84
C GLY A 314 12.56 -12.08 17.30
N SER A 315 11.65 -13.02 17.53
CA SER A 315 11.33 -13.60 18.85
C SER A 315 11.83 -15.03 18.96
N GLU A 316 12.18 -15.47 20.17
CA GLU A 316 12.38 -16.89 20.42
C GLU A 316 11.02 -17.57 20.54
N ARG A 317 10.83 -18.66 19.83
CA ARG A 317 9.59 -19.42 19.81
C ARG A 317 9.80 -20.83 20.36
N PHE A 318 9.02 -21.16 21.37
CA PHE A 318 8.99 -22.46 22.03
C PHE A 318 7.74 -23.21 21.57
N LYS A 319 7.88 -24.10 20.60
CA LYS A 319 6.79 -24.93 20.09
C LYS A 319 6.54 -26.08 21.07
N LEU A 320 5.34 -26.18 21.61
CA LEU A 320 4.96 -27.21 22.55
C LEU A 320 4.57 -28.49 21.81
N ALA A 321 4.94 -29.65 22.35
CA ALA A 321 4.54 -30.95 21.79
C ALA A 321 3.02 -31.19 21.88
N ALA A 322 2.35 -30.58 22.87
CA ALA A 322 0.91 -30.56 23.02
C ALA A 322 0.46 -29.20 23.61
N CYS A 323 -0.76 -28.76 23.26
CA CYS A 323 -1.34 -27.55 23.84
C CYS A 323 -1.72 -27.77 25.30
N PRO A 324 -1.35 -26.84 26.24
CA PRO A 324 -1.69 -26.99 27.66
C PRO A 324 -3.22 -27.02 27.94
N PHE A 325 -4.03 -26.48 27.02
CA PHE A 325 -5.49 -26.37 27.18
C PHE A 325 -6.25 -27.54 26.51
N ASN A 326 -5.61 -28.25 25.58
CA ASN A 326 -6.22 -29.40 24.92
C ASN A 326 -5.11 -30.31 24.36
N ALA A 327 -5.01 -31.52 24.94
CA ALA A 327 -3.97 -32.49 24.58
C ALA A 327 -4.11 -33.06 23.14
N GLU A 328 -5.27 -32.90 22.49
CA GLU A 328 -5.47 -33.29 21.10
C GLU A 328 -4.83 -32.31 20.10
N HIS A 329 -4.47 -31.10 20.54
CA HIS A 329 -3.71 -30.12 19.77
C HIS A 329 -2.20 -30.42 19.89
N GLY A 330 -1.69 -31.27 19.00
CA GLY A 330 -0.32 -31.81 19.06
C GLY A 330 0.65 -31.17 18.06
N ASN A 331 1.90 -31.66 18.05
CA ASN A 331 2.92 -31.41 17.04
C ASN A 331 3.31 -29.96 16.74
N GLY A 332 3.40 -29.10 17.77
CA GLY A 332 3.90 -27.73 17.61
C GLY A 332 2.87 -26.72 17.13
N GLU A 333 1.58 -27.04 17.19
CA GLU A 333 0.48 -26.13 16.89
C GLU A 333 0.24 -25.09 17.98
N ALA A 334 0.76 -25.33 19.19
CA ALA A 334 0.81 -24.36 20.28
C ALA A 334 2.25 -23.92 20.52
N ALA A 335 2.48 -22.62 20.70
CA ALA A 335 3.79 -22.06 20.92
C ALA A 335 3.78 -20.92 21.95
N ILE A 336 4.87 -20.81 22.70
CA ILE A 336 5.18 -19.68 23.56
C ILE A 336 6.25 -18.83 22.86
N PHE A 337 6.08 -17.53 22.83
CA PHE A 337 7.01 -16.58 22.21
C PHE A 337 7.65 -15.71 23.30
N ARG A 338 8.99 -15.58 23.25
CA ARG A 338 9.75 -14.67 24.08
C ARG A 338 10.33 -13.57 23.22
N LYS A 339 9.80 -12.34 23.36
CA LYS A 339 10.29 -11.16 22.65
C LYS A 339 11.66 -10.73 23.17
N ALA A 340 12.41 -9.96 22.39
CA ALA A 340 13.70 -9.40 22.82
C ALA A 340 13.60 -8.53 24.10
N SER A 341 12.41 -7.98 24.41
CA SER A 341 12.11 -7.29 25.66
C SER A 341 11.90 -8.19 26.86
N GLY A 342 11.96 -9.54 26.70
CA GLY A 342 11.64 -10.51 27.74
C GLY A 342 10.13 -10.78 27.92
N ALA A 343 9.26 -10.09 27.23
CA ALA A 343 7.81 -10.32 27.29
C ALA A 343 7.43 -11.66 26.68
N LEU A 344 6.54 -12.42 27.38
CA LEU A 344 6.07 -13.73 26.97
C LEU A 344 4.65 -13.67 26.40
N GLY A 345 4.44 -14.39 25.29
CA GLY A 345 3.13 -14.59 24.67
C GLY A 345 2.85 -16.07 24.44
N PHE A 346 1.58 -16.47 24.37
CA PHE A 346 1.16 -17.83 23.99
C PHE A 346 0.22 -17.74 22.79
N LYS A 347 0.33 -18.68 21.86
CA LYS A 347 -0.57 -18.81 20.72
C LYS A 347 -0.75 -20.29 20.37
N CYS A 348 -2.00 -20.72 20.25
CA CYS A 348 -2.37 -21.98 19.63
C CYS A 348 -3.06 -21.69 18.29
N GLN A 349 -2.86 -22.54 17.29
CA GLN A 349 -3.42 -22.35 15.93
C GLN A 349 -4.92 -22.71 15.86
N HIS A 350 -5.47 -23.33 16.89
CA HIS A 350 -6.88 -23.75 16.94
C HIS A 350 -7.80 -22.67 17.50
N ASP A 351 -8.97 -22.50 16.91
CA ASP A 351 -9.97 -21.52 17.31
C ASP A 351 -10.45 -21.69 18.75
N SER A 352 -10.51 -22.92 19.27
CA SER A 352 -10.88 -23.24 20.65
C SER A 352 -9.90 -22.69 21.71
N CYS A 353 -8.65 -22.41 21.30
CA CYS A 353 -7.61 -21.84 22.14
C CYS A 353 -7.16 -20.44 21.70
N SER A 354 -7.79 -19.85 20.66
CA SER A 354 -7.37 -18.56 20.08
C SER A 354 -7.44 -17.37 21.04
N ALA A 355 -8.34 -17.45 22.04
CA ALA A 355 -8.47 -16.42 23.09
C ALA A 355 -7.53 -16.65 24.28
N LYS A 356 -6.70 -17.72 24.29
CA LYS A 356 -5.80 -18.02 25.40
C LYS A 356 -4.48 -17.28 25.25
N ALA A 357 -4.03 -16.64 26.32
CA ALA A 357 -2.79 -15.88 26.40
C ALA A 357 -1.79 -16.55 27.35
N TRP A 358 -0.56 -16.03 27.42
CA TRP A 358 0.47 -16.51 28.35
C TRP A 358 0.01 -16.52 29.83
N ARG A 359 -0.82 -15.57 30.20
CA ARG A 359 -1.40 -15.50 31.55
C ARG A 359 -2.24 -16.72 31.86
N ASP A 360 -3.09 -17.15 30.90
CA ASP A 360 -3.95 -18.31 31.07
C ASP A 360 -3.15 -19.61 31.20
N VAL A 361 -2.02 -19.75 30.49
CA VAL A 361 -1.10 -20.88 30.64
C VAL A 361 -0.53 -20.91 32.05
N ARG A 362 -0.14 -19.77 32.60
CA ARG A 362 0.37 -19.69 33.99
C ARG A 362 -0.71 -19.99 35.01
N ASP A 363 -1.90 -19.43 34.86
CA ASP A 363 -3.01 -19.65 35.78
C ASP A 363 -3.49 -21.09 35.75
N LEU A 364 -3.36 -21.78 34.61
CA LEU A 364 -3.67 -23.22 34.47
C LEU A 364 -2.65 -24.10 35.20
N LEU A 365 -1.36 -23.78 35.12
CA LEU A 365 -0.27 -24.64 35.57
C LEU A 365 0.20 -24.32 37.01
N ASP A 366 0.31 -23.04 37.38
CA ASP A 366 0.73 -22.57 38.71
C ASP A 366 -0.46 -22.30 39.65
N GLY A 367 -1.71 -22.29 39.15
CA GLY A 367 -2.91 -21.84 39.88
C GLY A 367 -3.09 -20.31 39.87
N PRO A 368 -4.33 -19.83 40.16
CA PRO A 368 -4.62 -18.39 40.13
C PRO A 368 -3.89 -17.68 41.27
N ARG A 369 -3.18 -16.60 40.96
CA ARG A 369 -2.49 -15.78 41.96
C ARG A 369 -3.46 -15.06 42.86
N PRO A 370 -3.16 -14.92 44.20
CA PRO A 370 -3.93 -14.08 45.06
C PRO A 370 -3.85 -12.62 44.60
N THR A 371 -5.00 -12.06 44.29
CA THR A 371 -5.15 -10.64 43.95
C THR A 371 -4.78 -9.75 45.13
N ARG A 372 -3.84 -8.86 44.97
CA ARG A 372 -3.53 -7.76 45.88
C ARG A 372 -4.76 -6.83 45.88
N PRO A 373 -5.26 -6.37 47.04
CA PRO A 373 -6.40 -5.46 47.09
C PRO A 373 -6.01 -4.14 46.40
N GLN A 374 -6.68 -3.84 45.32
CA GLN A 374 -6.64 -2.52 44.69
C GLN A 374 -7.55 -1.60 45.51
N GLY A 375 -7.03 -0.41 45.81
CA GLY A 375 -7.78 0.65 46.48
C GLY A 375 -9.04 1.03 45.69
N GLU A 376 -10.02 1.46 46.40
CA GLU A 376 -11.31 1.91 45.92
C GLU A 376 -11.16 3.02 44.88
N ASP A 377 -11.36 2.64 43.64
CA ASP A 377 -11.72 3.58 42.60
C ASP A 377 -13.21 3.46 42.35
N THR A 378 -13.93 4.55 42.64
CA THR A 378 -15.35 4.68 42.41
C THR A 378 -15.66 4.76 40.93
N ALA A 379 -15.61 3.61 40.27
CA ALA A 379 -16.18 3.45 38.96
C ALA A 379 -17.70 3.42 39.07
N ARG A 380 -18.37 4.35 38.43
CA ARG A 380 -19.82 4.39 38.24
C ARG A 380 -20.30 3.03 37.78
N ARG A 381 -21.16 2.40 38.59
CA ARG A 381 -21.91 1.21 38.20
C ARG A 381 -22.76 1.57 37.00
N GLY A 382 -22.46 0.98 35.86
CA GLY A 382 -23.45 0.78 34.80
C GLY A 382 -24.54 -0.13 35.33
N GLU A 383 -25.78 0.34 35.36
CA GLU A 383 -26.92 -0.49 35.69
C GLU A 383 -27.05 -1.59 34.65
N THR A 384 -26.73 -2.81 35.04
CA THR A 384 -27.07 -4.01 34.24
C THR A 384 -28.56 -4.27 34.41
N PHE A 385 -29.30 -4.16 33.31
CA PHE A 385 -30.71 -4.54 33.26
C PHE A 385 -30.84 -6.07 33.49
N PRO A 386 -31.81 -6.50 34.33
CA PRO A 386 -32.05 -7.92 34.56
C PRO A 386 -32.55 -8.61 33.29
N PRO A 387 -32.29 -9.92 33.11
CA PRO A 387 -32.83 -10.69 32.00
C PRO A 387 -34.38 -10.74 32.08
N LEU A 388 -35.04 -10.55 30.95
CA LEU A 388 -36.52 -10.70 30.87
C LEU A 388 -36.88 -12.17 31.05
N GLU A 389 -37.60 -12.51 32.10
CA GLU A 389 -37.98 -13.88 32.48
C GLU A 389 -39.29 -14.40 31.86
N ASP A 390 -40.01 -13.60 31.02
CA ASP A 390 -41.27 -14.07 30.44
C ASP A 390 -41.52 -13.57 29.01
N PRO A 391 -41.80 -14.44 28.02
CA PRO A 391 -42.09 -14.05 26.63
C PRO A 391 -43.38 -13.23 26.49
N ASP A 392 -44.26 -13.21 27.47
CA ASP A 392 -45.53 -12.44 27.43
C ASP A 392 -45.49 -11.10 28.17
N ASP A 393 -44.42 -10.79 28.91
CA ASP A 393 -44.17 -9.48 29.49
C ASP A 393 -43.35 -8.60 28.53
N ARG A 394 -43.93 -8.19 27.44
CA ARG A 394 -43.43 -7.12 26.57
C ARG A 394 -43.56 -5.76 27.26
N GLY A 395 -43.12 -5.75 28.50
CA GLY A 395 -43.04 -4.53 29.35
C GLY A 395 -42.14 -3.49 28.65
N THR A 396 -42.59 -2.28 28.71
CA THR A 396 -42.01 -1.03 28.20
C THR A 396 -40.51 -1.06 28.00
N TRP A 397 -40.08 -1.17 26.70
CA TRP A 397 -38.70 -0.88 26.32
C TRP A 397 -38.33 0.51 26.90
N PRO A 398 -37.16 0.65 27.52
CA PRO A 398 -36.68 1.96 27.95
C PRO A 398 -36.47 2.82 26.71
N ASP A 399 -36.70 4.14 26.84
CA ASP A 399 -36.43 5.07 25.76
C ASP A 399 -34.94 4.98 25.36
N PRO A 400 -34.63 4.78 24.07
CA PRO A 400 -33.25 4.60 23.64
C PRO A 400 -32.44 5.88 23.84
N VAL A 401 -31.26 5.75 24.40
CA VAL A 401 -30.31 6.86 24.60
C VAL A 401 -29.58 7.14 23.28
N PRO A 402 -29.36 8.41 22.89
CA PRO A 402 -28.56 8.74 21.72
C PRO A 402 -27.16 8.12 21.82
N LEU A 403 -26.70 7.52 20.71
CA LEU A 403 -25.32 7.06 20.64
C LEU A 403 -24.36 8.27 20.75
N PRO A 404 -23.15 8.06 21.31
CA PRO A 404 -22.09 9.06 21.22
C PRO A 404 -21.76 9.31 19.75
N ASP A 405 -21.33 10.52 19.40
CA ASP A 405 -21.03 10.89 18.03
C ASP A 405 -20.05 9.90 17.38
N ALA A 406 -20.34 9.51 16.13
CA ALA A 406 -19.54 8.52 15.39
C ALA A 406 -18.11 9.00 15.13
N LEU A 407 -17.94 10.31 14.99
CA LEU A 407 -16.65 11.00 14.84
C LEU A 407 -16.73 12.31 15.63
N PRO A 408 -15.62 12.70 16.30
CA PRO A 408 -15.56 14.02 16.94
C PRO A 408 -15.97 15.14 15.97
N PRO A 409 -16.72 16.15 16.43
CA PRO A 409 -17.08 17.29 15.59
C PRO A 409 -15.82 18.09 15.20
N VAL A 410 -15.82 18.69 14.02
CA VAL A 410 -14.76 19.60 13.58
C VAL A 410 -15.35 20.97 13.28
N PRO A 411 -14.59 22.06 13.51
CA PRO A 411 -15.05 23.41 13.19
C PRO A 411 -15.20 23.59 11.68
N ALA A 412 -16.11 24.48 11.29
CA ALA A 412 -16.18 24.95 9.92
C ALA A 412 -14.91 25.76 9.57
N PHE A 413 -14.45 25.66 8.32
CA PHE A 413 -13.26 26.42 7.88
C PHE A 413 -13.56 27.92 7.86
N ASP A 414 -12.68 28.69 8.50
CA ASP A 414 -12.70 30.15 8.47
C ASP A 414 -11.67 30.66 7.45
N ALA A 415 -12.13 31.51 6.53
CA ALA A 415 -11.25 32.13 5.52
C ALA A 415 -10.15 33.01 6.14
N GLU A 416 -10.34 33.54 7.36
CA GLU A 416 -9.32 34.32 8.09
C GLU A 416 -8.08 33.51 8.46
N LEU A 417 -8.15 32.19 8.45
CA LEU A 417 -7.01 31.28 8.58
C LEU A 417 -6.00 31.44 7.44
N LEU A 418 -6.39 31.99 6.30
CA LEU A 418 -5.51 32.22 5.15
C LEU A 418 -5.03 33.69 5.08
N PRO A 419 -3.81 33.91 4.56
CA PRO A 419 -3.39 35.22 4.07
C PRO A 419 -4.39 35.84 3.09
N GLU A 420 -4.57 37.15 3.14
CA GLU A 420 -5.60 37.85 2.36
C GLU A 420 -5.50 37.59 0.85
N ALA A 421 -4.29 37.55 0.30
CA ALA A 421 -4.06 37.29 -1.12
C ALA A 421 -4.54 35.91 -1.59
N LEU A 422 -4.72 34.95 -0.69
CA LEU A 422 -5.11 33.57 -0.99
C LEU A 422 -6.61 33.29 -0.77
N ARG A 423 -7.26 34.05 0.12
CA ARG A 423 -8.65 33.83 0.59
C ARG A 423 -9.66 33.73 -0.54
N GLY A 424 -9.70 34.78 -1.36
CA GLY A 424 -10.68 34.87 -2.46
C GLY A 424 -10.57 33.70 -3.43
N TRP A 425 -9.37 33.30 -3.78
CA TRP A 425 -9.13 32.18 -4.70
C TRP A 425 -9.51 30.82 -4.11
N VAL A 426 -9.15 30.56 -2.85
CA VAL A 426 -9.50 29.30 -2.15
C VAL A 426 -11.01 29.16 -2.01
N MET A 427 -11.68 30.23 -1.59
CA MET A 427 -13.14 30.24 -1.43
C MET A 427 -13.86 30.14 -2.78
N ASP A 428 -13.35 30.74 -3.85
CA ASP A 428 -13.87 30.59 -5.22
C ASP A 428 -13.79 29.16 -5.72
N ILE A 429 -12.66 28.47 -5.48
CA ILE A 429 -12.50 27.05 -5.84
C ILE A 429 -13.53 26.20 -5.07
N SER A 430 -13.63 26.40 -3.76
CA SER A 430 -14.56 25.67 -2.91
C SER A 430 -16.00 25.83 -3.35
N GLU A 431 -16.45 27.06 -3.60
CA GLU A 431 -17.82 27.35 -4.01
C GLU A 431 -18.15 26.77 -5.40
N ARG A 432 -17.29 26.97 -6.39
CA ARG A 432 -17.52 26.46 -7.75
C ARG A 432 -17.50 24.94 -7.85
N MET A 433 -16.63 24.29 -7.07
CA MET A 433 -16.49 22.83 -7.09
C MET A 433 -17.38 22.12 -6.06
N GLN A 434 -18.06 22.89 -5.19
CA GLN A 434 -18.88 22.32 -4.11
C GLN A 434 -18.08 21.31 -3.26
N CYS A 435 -16.87 21.70 -2.87
CA CYS A 435 -15.98 20.94 -2.01
C CYS A 435 -15.69 21.72 -0.72
N PRO A 436 -15.32 21.05 0.38
CA PRO A 436 -14.85 21.75 1.58
C PRO A 436 -13.71 22.70 1.27
N PRO A 437 -13.72 23.94 1.78
CA PRO A 437 -12.62 24.90 1.58
C PRO A 437 -11.29 24.41 2.19
N ASP A 438 -11.34 23.49 3.14
CA ASP A 438 -10.20 22.79 3.70
C ASP A 438 -9.28 22.20 2.63
N PHE A 439 -9.85 21.62 1.57
CA PHE A 439 -9.08 20.93 0.54
C PHE A 439 -8.16 21.88 -0.25
N PRO A 440 -8.69 22.95 -0.86
CA PRO A 440 -7.83 23.93 -1.52
C PRO A 440 -6.97 24.73 -0.52
N ALA A 441 -7.40 24.93 0.74
CA ALA A 441 -6.63 25.65 1.74
C ALA A 441 -5.35 24.90 2.15
N VAL A 442 -5.48 23.62 2.53
CA VAL A 442 -4.32 22.76 2.81
C VAL A 442 -3.46 22.59 1.56
N GLY A 443 -4.09 22.44 0.40
CA GLY A 443 -3.40 22.35 -0.88
C GLY A 443 -2.50 23.55 -1.16
N VAL A 444 -3.00 24.79 -1.03
CA VAL A 444 -2.23 26.00 -1.33
C VAL A 444 -1.08 26.21 -0.35
N ILE A 445 -1.31 25.98 0.96
CA ILE A 445 -0.24 26.09 1.98
C ILE A 445 0.87 25.07 1.69
N THR A 446 0.51 23.82 1.38
CA THR A 446 1.50 22.78 1.09
C THR A 446 2.22 23.04 -0.24
N ALA A 447 1.54 23.60 -1.24
CA ALA A 447 2.16 24.00 -2.51
C ALA A 447 3.18 25.14 -2.30
N LEU A 448 2.84 26.15 -1.49
CA LEU A 448 3.77 27.22 -1.11
C LEU A 448 4.95 26.69 -0.27
N SER A 449 4.69 25.76 0.63
CA SER A 449 5.73 25.07 1.40
C SER A 449 6.76 24.39 0.49
N GLY A 450 6.31 23.64 -0.53
CA GLY A 450 7.20 23.04 -1.53
C GLY A 450 7.93 24.04 -2.41
N LEU A 451 7.28 25.15 -2.75
CA LEU A 451 7.87 26.23 -3.54
C LEU A 451 8.97 26.95 -2.76
N ILE A 452 8.73 27.33 -1.51
CA ILE A 452 9.71 27.98 -0.63
C ILE A 452 10.87 27.02 -0.34
N GLY A 453 10.54 25.78 0.04
CA GLY A 453 11.50 24.75 0.40
C GLY A 453 12.46 25.22 1.50
N ALA A 454 13.73 24.85 1.36
CA ALA A 454 14.78 25.23 2.32
C ALA A 454 15.45 26.59 2.05
N ARG A 455 14.92 27.43 1.14
CA ARG A 455 15.50 28.77 0.86
C ARG A 455 15.31 29.76 2.01
N ALA A 456 14.30 29.56 2.83
CA ALA A 456 14.07 30.33 4.04
C ALA A 456 13.78 29.38 5.21
N VAL A 457 14.25 29.73 6.40
CA VAL A 457 14.03 28.99 7.65
C VAL A 457 13.62 29.95 8.76
N VAL A 458 12.91 29.45 9.75
CA VAL A 458 12.62 30.21 10.97
C VAL A 458 13.44 29.66 12.13
N ALA A 459 14.02 30.57 12.96
CA ALA A 459 14.61 30.26 14.25
C ALA A 459 13.59 30.57 15.36
N PRO A 460 12.84 29.54 15.86
CA PRO A 460 11.68 29.78 16.75
C PRO A 460 12.04 30.22 18.16
N LYS A 461 13.30 30.01 18.56
CA LYS A 461 13.82 30.44 19.85
C LYS A 461 14.88 31.52 19.70
N GLN A 462 14.90 32.43 20.66
CA GLN A 462 15.80 33.58 20.62
C GLN A 462 17.26 33.16 20.82
N HIS A 463 17.55 32.21 21.69
CA HIS A 463 18.88 31.77 22.12
C HIS A 463 19.09 30.26 21.92
N ASP A 464 18.85 29.78 20.69
CA ASP A 464 18.94 28.37 20.34
C ASP A 464 19.37 28.27 18.85
N ASP A 465 20.05 27.21 18.52
CA ASP A 465 20.42 26.86 17.13
C ASP A 465 19.33 26.08 16.38
N TRP A 466 18.17 25.89 17.00
CA TRP A 466 17.04 25.21 16.38
C TRP A 466 16.51 26.01 15.19
N ARG A 467 16.55 25.36 14.02
CA ARG A 467 16.06 25.89 12.74
C ARG A 467 14.93 25.01 12.21
N VAL A 468 13.91 25.63 11.70
CA VAL A 468 12.73 24.99 11.11
C VAL A 468 12.61 25.36 9.65
N VAL A 469 12.76 24.38 8.76
CA VAL A 469 12.44 24.50 7.34
C VAL A 469 10.92 24.45 7.18
N PRO A 470 10.28 25.37 6.42
CA PRO A 470 8.82 25.39 6.25
C PRO A 470 8.31 24.30 5.29
N ASN A 471 8.87 23.12 5.40
CA ASN A 471 8.60 21.93 4.60
C ASN A 471 7.49 21.13 5.28
N LEU A 472 6.24 21.28 4.81
CA LEU A 472 5.02 20.76 5.42
C LEU A 472 4.38 19.63 4.60
N TRP A 473 3.69 18.74 5.31
CA TRP A 473 2.93 17.63 4.71
C TRP A 473 1.44 17.83 4.96
N GLY A 474 0.66 17.87 3.85
CA GLY A 474 -0.78 18.05 3.83
C GLY A 474 -1.52 16.76 3.45
N LEU A 475 -2.55 16.41 4.21
CA LEU A 475 -3.40 15.24 3.98
C LEU A 475 -4.87 15.66 3.99
N ILE A 476 -5.59 15.37 2.91
CA ILE A 476 -7.02 15.60 2.84
C ILE A 476 -7.77 14.27 2.92
N VAL A 477 -8.62 14.12 3.93
CA VAL A 477 -9.42 12.91 4.14
C VAL A 477 -10.84 13.15 3.62
N GLY A 478 -11.26 12.34 2.65
CA GLY A 478 -12.59 12.47 2.08
C GLY A 478 -12.99 11.22 1.28
N ARG A 479 -14.31 10.92 1.28
CA ARG A 479 -14.86 9.80 0.49
C ARG A 479 -14.66 10.04 -1.03
N PRO A 480 -14.77 9.00 -1.87
CA PRO A 480 -14.80 9.19 -3.32
C PRO A 480 -15.93 10.16 -3.74
N GLY A 481 -15.68 10.97 -4.77
CA GLY A 481 -16.69 11.88 -5.33
C GLY A 481 -16.81 13.25 -4.66
N VAL A 482 -16.05 13.56 -3.58
CA VAL A 482 -16.09 14.87 -2.90
C VAL A 482 -15.10 15.89 -3.46
N MET A 483 -14.75 15.79 -4.72
CA MET A 483 -13.95 16.77 -5.49
C MET A 483 -12.53 17.03 -4.96
N LYS A 484 -11.91 16.06 -4.23
CA LYS A 484 -10.53 16.17 -3.73
C LYS A 484 -9.53 16.48 -4.85
N SER A 485 -9.40 15.56 -5.81
CA SER A 485 -8.44 15.66 -6.92
C SER A 485 -8.65 16.88 -7.82
N PRO A 486 -9.90 17.26 -8.18
CA PRO A 486 -10.14 18.51 -8.91
C PRO A 486 -9.71 19.75 -8.14
N ALA A 487 -10.00 19.84 -6.83
CA ALA A 487 -9.62 20.99 -6.00
C ALA A 487 -8.10 21.12 -5.90
N LEU A 488 -7.39 20.00 -5.63
CA LEU A 488 -5.92 19.99 -5.60
C LEU A 488 -5.31 20.28 -6.99
N GLY A 489 -5.90 19.79 -8.06
CA GLY A 489 -5.49 20.10 -9.43
C GLY A 489 -5.52 21.60 -9.73
N GLU A 490 -6.55 22.33 -9.27
CA GLU A 490 -6.59 23.80 -9.42
C GLU A 490 -5.45 24.48 -8.65
N VAL A 491 -5.22 24.06 -7.43
CA VAL A 491 -4.19 24.65 -6.55
C VAL A 491 -2.77 24.42 -7.08
N LEU A 492 -2.51 23.31 -7.78
CA LEU A 492 -1.21 22.99 -8.35
C LEU A 492 -0.93 23.69 -9.70
N LYS A 493 -1.93 24.30 -10.34
CA LYS A 493 -1.73 25.00 -11.64
C LYS A 493 -0.63 26.06 -11.62
N PRO A 494 -0.48 26.92 -10.59
CA PRO A 494 0.63 27.87 -10.56
C PRO A 494 2.00 27.20 -10.64
N LEU A 495 2.22 26.12 -9.88
CA LEU A 495 3.48 25.36 -9.91
C LEU A 495 3.73 24.72 -11.27
N HIS A 496 2.72 24.15 -11.90
CA HIS A 496 2.85 23.58 -13.25
C HIS A 496 3.16 24.65 -14.32
N ARG A 497 2.61 25.87 -14.15
CA ARG A 497 2.94 27.00 -15.02
C ARG A 497 4.41 27.40 -14.87
N LEU A 498 4.88 27.52 -13.63
CA LEU A 498 6.29 27.80 -13.35
C LEU A 498 7.20 26.72 -13.96
N GLU A 499 6.87 25.45 -13.77
CA GLU A 499 7.63 24.32 -14.34
C GLU A 499 7.64 24.35 -15.88
N SER A 500 6.54 24.78 -16.53
CA SER A 500 6.53 24.93 -17.99
C SER A 500 7.49 26.00 -18.47
N THR A 501 7.54 27.14 -17.78
CA THR A 501 8.48 28.23 -18.11
C THR A 501 9.94 27.78 -17.93
N GLU A 502 10.25 27.12 -16.82
CA GLU A 502 11.59 26.59 -16.54
C GLU A 502 12.01 25.52 -17.59
N ARG A 503 11.06 24.71 -18.04
CA ARG A 503 11.32 23.70 -19.09
C ARG A 503 11.69 24.34 -20.42
N GLU A 504 11.00 25.40 -20.81
CA GLU A 504 11.34 26.16 -22.03
C GLU A 504 12.73 26.77 -21.95
N GLN A 505 13.10 27.35 -20.80
CA GLN A 505 14.42 27.90 -20.56
C GLN A 505 15.50 26.82 -20.56
N TRP A 506 15.24 25.71 -19.87
CA TRP A 506 16.14 24.56 -19.84
C TRP A 506 16.37 23.96 -21.24
N GLN A 507 15.34 23.83 -22.07
CA GLN A 507 15.47 23.32 -23.43
C GLN A 507 16.43 24.18 -24.25
N ALA A 508 16.27 25.51 -24.19
CA ALA A 508 17.17 26.44 -24.88
C ALA A 508 18.63 26.35 -24.39
N ALA A 509 18.80 26.26 -23.06
CA ALA A 509 20.12 26.11 -22.43
C ALA A 509 20.77 24.75 -22.77
N HIS A 510 19.98 23.68 -22.84
CA HIS A 510 20.45 22.33 -23.15
C HIS A 510 20.87 22.20 -24.63
N GLU A 511 20.11 22.78 -25.54
CA GLU A 511 20.51 22.87 -26.96
C GLU A 511 21.83 23.63 -27.15
N ALA A 512 22.03 24.75 -26.42
CA ALA A 512 23.30 25.48 -26.44
C ALA A 512 24.43 24.61 -25.86
N TRP A 513 24.19 23.97 -24.72
CA TRP A 513 25.17 23.08 -24.06
C TRP A 513 25.58 21.91 -24.96
N GLU A 514 24.64 21.29 -25.69
CA GLU A 514 24.94 20.20 -26.63
C GLU A 514 25.90 20.67 -27.76
N LEU A 515 25.71 21.90 -28.25
CA LEU A 515 26.58 22.48 -29.25
C LEU A 515 27.99 22.79 -28.68
N ASP A 516 28.06 23.39 -27.49
CA ASP A 516 29.29 23.69 -26.81
C ASP A 516 30.08 22.44 -26.44
N THR A 517 29.39 21.39 -26.01
CA THR A 517 29.98 20.07 -25.72
C THR A 517 30.59 19.45 -26.98
N LYS A 518 29.88 19.50 -28.11
CA LYS A 518 30.42 19.01 -29.40
C LYS A 518 31.66 19.82 -29.83
N VAL A 519 31.66 21.12 -29.64
CA VAL A 519 32.83 21.95 -29.93
C VAL A 519 33.99 21.57 -28.99
N ALA A 520 33.77 21.42 -27.71
CA ALA A 520 34.74 20.96 -26.72
C ALA A 520 35.32 19.57 -27.06
N GLU A 521 34.48 18.62 -27.46
CA GLU A 521 34.93 17.30 -27.92
C GLU A 521 35.83 17.37 -29.15
N LEU A 522 35.46 18.20 -30.15
CA LEU A 522 36.27 18.39 -31.37
C LEU A 522 37.60 19.05 -31.07
N ALA A 523 37.62 20.04 -30.18
CA ALA A 523 38.83 20.68 -29.68
C ALA A 523 39.73 19.69 -28.91
N GLY A 524 39.11 18.85 -28.06
CA GLY A 524 39.82 17.79 -27.33
C GLY A 524 40.50 16.77 -28.27
N LYS A 525 39.78 16.28 -29.26
CA LYS A 525 40.33 15.39 -30.32
C LYS A 525 41.47 16.04 -31.11
N ALA A 526 41.38 17.37 -31.38
CA ALA A 526 42.45 18.13 -32.03
C ALA A 526 43.69 18.24 -31.12
N ASN A 527 43.45 18.53 -29.81
CA ASN A 527 44.51 18.61 -28.81
C ASN A 527 45.21 17.28 -28.60
N GLU A 528 44.46 16.15 -28.58
CA GLU A 528 45.02 14.80 -28.49
C GLU A 528 45.94 14.49 -29.66
N LYS A 529 45.50 14.78 -30.89
CA LYS A 529 46.33 14.60 -32.11
C LYS A 529 47.62 15.46 -32.03
N GLN A 530 47.49 16.69 -31.57
CA GLN A 530 48.63 17.58 -31.43
C GLN A 530 49.56 17.10 -30.30
N ALA A 531 49.05 16.70 -29.19
CA ALA A 531 49.80 16.11 -28.08
C ALA A 531 50.58 14.86 -28.50
N ALA A 532 49.94 13.94 -29.26
CA ALA A 532 50.60 12.75 -29.78
C ALA A 532 51.77 13.13 -30.70
N SER A 533 51.66 14.16 -31.52
CA SER A 533 52.72 14.63 -32.43
C SER A 533 53.95 15.24 -31.72
N VAL A 534 53.74 15.80 -30.53
CA VAL A 534 54.80 16.47 -29.79
C VAL A 534 55.31 15.70 -28.57
N ALA A 535 54.61 14.61 -28.16
CA ALA A 535 54.91 13.83 -26.94
C ALA A 535 56.36 13.32 -26.82
N ALA A 536 56.95 12.91 -27.93
CA ALA A 536 58.33 12.42 -27.95
C ALA A 536 59.39 13.53 -27.86
N LYS A 537 59.03 14.78 -28.22
CA LYS A 537 59.97 15.89 -28.29
C LYS A 537 59.81 16.87 -27.11
N ASP A 538 58.59 17.02 -26.64
CA ASP A 538 58.25 17.92 -25.55
C ASP A 538 57.09 17.29 -24.71
N PRO A 539 57.40 16.42 -23.73
CA PRO A 539 56.38 15.81 -22.86
C PRO A 539 55.64 16.82 -22.00
N ALA A 540 56.19 17.98 -21.66
CA ALA A 540 55.55 19.01 -20.87
C ALA A 540 54.42 19.67 -21.68
N LYS A 541 54.69 20.00 -22.93
CA LYS A 541 53.71 20.57 -23.86
C LYS A 541 52.60 19.56 -24.21
N ALA A 542 52.98 18.29 -24.39
CA ALA A 542 51.97 17.22 -24.59
C ALA A 542 51.03 17.11 -23.38
N ARG A 543 51.56 17.16 -22.16
CA ARG A 543 50.77 17.13 -20.93
C ARG A 543 49.87 18.37 -20.77
N ALA A 544 50.34 19.55 -21.19
CA ALA A 544 49.54 20.79 -21.19
C ALA A 544 48.37 20.72 -22.20
N LEU A 545 48.56 20.08 -23.36
CA LEU A 545 47.51 19.89 -24.36
C LEU A 545 46.48 18.82 -23.96
N LEU A 546 46.88 17.88 -23.13
CA LEU A 546 46.00 16.82 -22.57
C LEU A 546 45.38 17.20 -21.23
N ALA A 547 45.71 18.41 -20.70
CA ALA A 547 45.03 18.91 -19.51
C ALA A 547 43.51 18.95 -19.78
N PRO A 548 42.68 18.59 -18.78
CA PRO A 548 41.24 18.62 -18.94
C PRO A 548 40.80 20.02 -19.42
N THR A 549 40.16 20.10 -20.57
CA THR A 549 39.48 21.28 -21.03
C THR A 549 38.22 21.44 -20.20
N ASP A 550 37.92 22.63 -19.71
CA ASP A 550 36.68 22.92 -19.04
C ASP A 550 35.50 22.48 -19.92
N GLN A 551 34.89 21.34 -19.56
CA GLN A 551 33.66 20.93 -20.21
C GLN A 551 32.52 21.79 -19.65
N PRO A 552 31.64 22.33 -20.50
CA PRO A 552 30.48 23.06 -20.04
C PRO A 552 29.61 22.14 -19.16
N ALA A 553 29.22 22.67 -18.00
CA ALA A 553 28.33 21.92 -17.10
C ALA A 553 26.96 21.72 -17.75
N GLU A 554 26.42 20.54 -17.64
CA GLU A 554 25.05 20.24 -18.13
C GLU A 554 24.03 21.07 -17.36
N PRO A 555 23.13 21.81 -18.03
CA PRO A 555 22.11 22.60 -17.37
C PRO A 555 21.10 21.68 -16.67
N THR A 556 20.81 21.96 -15.38
CA THR A 556 19.82 21.24 -14.59
C THR A 556 18.43 21.86 -14.75
N MET A 557 17.38 21.03 -14.80
CA MET A 557 16.02 21.51 -14.92
C MET A 557 15.40 21.74 -13.54
N ARG A 558 14.89 22.96 -13.28
CA ARG A 558 14.10 23.22 -12.07
C ARG A 558 12.77 22.46 -12.12
N ARG A 559 12.53 21.61 -11.12
CA ARG A 559 11.29 20.89 -10.89
C ARG A 559 10.58 21.42 -9.65
N TYR A 560 9.24 21.42 -9.67
CA TYR A 560 8.43 21.88 -8.55
C TYR A 560 7.54 20.76 -8.01
N VAL A 561 6.96 19.92 -8.88
CA VAL A 561 6.03 18.88 -8.51
C VAL A 561 6.49 17.52 -9.04
N VAL A 562 6.46 16.51 -8.18
CA VAL A 562 6.76 15.12 -8.53
C VAL A 562 5.58 14.24 -8.14
N ASN A 563 5.04 13.47 -9.09
CA ASN A 563 3.85 12.64 -8.85
C ASN A 563 4.20 11.19 -8.55
N ASP A 564 4.92 10.53 -9.46
CA ASP A 564 5.23 9.10 -9.33
C ASP A 564 6.70 8.86 -9.66
N SER A 565 7.51 8.75 -8.61
CA SER A 565 8.94 8.47 -8.71
C SER A 565 9.33 7.39 -7.72
N THR A 566 10.34 6.61 -8.09
CA THR A 566 11.05 5.75 -7.13
C THR A 566 11.90 6.64 -6.21
N VAL A 567 12.33 6.09 -5.07
CA VAL A 567 13.21 6.82 -4.14
C VAL A 567 14.52 7.23 -4.80
N GLU A 568 15.04 6.39 -5.70
CA GLU A 568 16.26 6.67 -6.45
C GLU A 568 16.10 7.87 -7.37
N ALA A 569 15.05 7.88 -8.19
CA ALA A 569 14.76 9.00 -9.08
C ALA A 569 14.46 10.29 -8.28
N LEU A 570 13.83 10.16 -7.10
CA LEU A 570 13.59 11.29 -6.23
C LEU A 570 14.88 11.81 -5.60
N ALA A 571 15.82 10.93 -5.25
CA ALA A 571 17.14 11.31 -4.76
C ALA A 571 17.94 12.08 -5.83
N ASP A 572 17.97 11.57 -7.08
CA ASP A 572 18.63 12.24 -8.19
C ASP A 572 18.01 13.64 -8.46
N LEU A 573 16.68 13.74 -8.44
CA LEU A 573 15.97 15.03 -8.57
C LEU A 573 16.29 16.02 -7.44
N LEU A 574 16.50 15.54 -6.21
CA LEU A 574 16.84 16.41 -5.08
C LEU A 574 18.30 16.87 -5.11
N VAL A 575 19.20 16.14 -5.75
CA VAL A 575 20.55 16.61 -6.05
C VAL A 575 20.50 17.80 -7.01
N GLU A 576 19.67 17.70 -8.06
CA GLU A 576 19.47 18.77 -9.03
C GLU A 576 18.65 19.94 -8.48
N ASN A 577 17.78 19.68 -7.47
CA ASN A 577 16.89 20.66 -6.85
C ASN A 577 17.12 20.75 -5.33
N PRO A 578 18.26 21.27 -4.87
CA PRO A 578 18.69 21.20 -3.47
C PRO A 578 17.80 22.00 -2.51
N TRP A 579 16.95 22.89 -3.03
CA TRP A 579 16.04 23.71 -2.23
C TRP A 579 14.68 23.05 -1.97
N GLY A 580 14.41 21.91 -2.61
CA GLY A 580 13.26 21.07 -2.32
C GLY A 580 12.23 20.97 -3.45
N LEU A 581 11.31 20.02 -3.25
CA LEU A 581 10.26 19.60 -4.18
C LEU A 581 8.95 19.39 -3.43
N LEU A 582 7.82 19.48 -4.15
CA LEU A 582 6.53 19.01 -3.70
C LEU A 582 6.25 17.60 -4.26
N VAL A 583 6.11 16.60 -3.39
CA VAL A 583 5.62 15.27 -3.76
C VAL A 583 4.10 15.28 -3.68
N TYR A 584 3.44 15.14 -4.82
CA TYR A 584 1.99 15.06 -4.90
C TYR A 584 1.52 13.62 -5.12
N ARG A 585 0.58 13.14 -4.31
CA ARG A 585 -0.05 11.83 -4.43
C ARG A 585 -1.57 11.94 -4.36
N ASP A 586 -2.26 11.71 -5.45
CA ASP A 586 -3.74 11.74 -5.47
C ASP A 586 -4.34 10.75 -4.45
N GLU A 587 -3.72 9.56 -4.28
CA GLU A 587 -4.05 8.58 -3.23
C GLU A 587 -2.80 8.19 -2.44
N VAL A 588 -2.64 8.74 -1.23
CA VAL A 588 -1.47 8.53 -0.35
C VAL A 588 -1.37 7.08 0.13
N HIS A 589 -2.49 6.37 0.29
CA HIS A 589 -2.51 4.99 0.77
C HIS A 589 -1.63 4.06 -0.07
N GLY A 590 -1.60 4.24 -1.40
CA GLY A 590 -0.74 3.46 -2.29
C GLY A 590 0.75 3.65 -1.98
N LEU A 591 1.17 4.87 -1.65
CA LEU A 591 2.54 5.18 -1.24
C LEU A 591 2.86 4.54 0.12
N LEU A 592 1.99 4.69 1.13
CA LEU A 592 2.16 4.09 2.45
C LEU A 592 2.33 2.57 2.34
N CYS A 593 1.42 1.88 1.65
CA CYS A 593 1.51 0.43 1.44
C CYS A 593 2.72 0.00 0.61
N SER A 594 3.27 0.85 -0.26
CA SER A 594 4.47 0.52 -1.03
C SER A 594 5.72 0.51 -0.16
N MET A 595 5.79 1.41 0.82
CA MET A 595 6.88 1.51 1.78
C MET A 595 6.83 0.41 2.88
N ASP A 596 5.65 -0.17 3.13
CA ASP A 596 5.46 -1.26 4.09
C ASP A 596 5.86 -2.64 3.52
N ARG A 597 6.23 -2.72 2.25
CA ARG A 597 6.68 -3.97 1.62
C ARG A 597 8.07 -4.35 2.11
N GLN A 598 8.25 -5.63 2.38
CA GLN A 598 9.55 -6.19 2.75
C GLN A 598 10.64 -5.84 1.71
N GLY A 599 11.77 -5.32 2.16
CA GLY A 599 12.87 -4.85 1.30
C GLY A 599 12.76 -3.38 0.87
N GLN A 600 11.78 -2.63 1.39
CA GLN A 600 11.60 -1.20 1.13
C GLN A 600 11.84 -0.33 2.38
N GLU A 601 12.47 -0.88 3.42
CA GLU A 601 12.73 -0.18 4.69
C GLU A 601 13.59 1.09 4.46
N GLY A 602 14.52 1.05 3.50
CA GLY A 602 15.33 2.22 3.12
C GLY A 602 14.50 3.35 2.48
N ALA A 603 13.44 3.01 1.74
CA ALA A 603 12.54 3.99 1.15
C ALA A 603 11.82 4.81 2.23
N ARG A 604 11.34 4.13 3.27
CA ARG A 604 10.65 4.77 4.39
C ARG A 604 11.56 5.73 5.14
N GLY A 605 12.81 5.33 5.43
CA GLY A 605 13.81 6.18 6.06
C GLY A 605 14.10 7.46 5.25
N PHE A 606 14.15 7.35 3.93
CA PHE A 606 14.34 8.49 3.03
C PHE A 606 13.21 9.53 3.16
N TYR A 607 11.94 9.08 3.14
CA TYR A 607 10.80 9.99 3.34
C TYR A 607 10.79 10.62 4.74
N LEU A 608 11.13 9.85 5.78
CA LEU A 608 11.22 10.37 7.15
C LEU A 608 12.28 11.47 7.27
N THR A 609 13.45 11.28 6.64
CA THR A 609 14.52 12.31 6.55
C THR A 609 14.02 13.54 5.78
N GLY A 610 13.29 13.32 4.69
CA GLY A 610 12.76 14.39 3.84
C GLY A 610 11.76 15.34 4.53
N TYR A 611 11.14 14.91 5.62
CA TYR A 611 10.26 15.76 6.41
C TYR A 611 10.99 16.91 7.10
N ASP A 612 12.19 16.69 7.64
CA ASP A 612 12.93 17.74 8.34
C ASP A 612 13.43 18.81 7.36
N GLY A 613 13.84 18.43 6.17
CA GLY A 613 14.15 19.34 5.06
C GLY A 613 15.55 19.96 5.11
N ASN A 614 16.37 19.61 6.11
CA ASN A 614 17.71 20.16 6.34
C ASN A 614 18.82 19.11 6.45
N GLN A 615 18.47 17.82 6.33
CA GLN A 615 19.41 16.71 6.49
C GLN A 615 19.82 16.14 5.14
N GLY A 616 21.09 15.73 5.01
CA GLY A 616 21.57 14.95 3.88
C GLY A 616 21.23 13.47 4.01
N HIS A 617 21.29 12.74 2.90
CA HIS A 617 21.06 11.30 2.86
C HIS A 617 22.07 10.63 1.92
N ALA A 618 22.75 9.61 2.42
CA ALA A 618 23.63 8.78 1.60
C ALA A 618 22.86 7.59 1.03
N VAL A 619 22.97 7.36 -0.26
CA VAL A 619 22.37 6.22 -0.96
C VAL A 619 23.49 5.32 -1.48
N ASP A 620 23.72 4.23 -0.77
CA ASP A 620 24.74 3.24 -1.13
C ASP A 620 24.11 2.06 -1.84
N ARG A 621 24.43 1.82 -3.11
CA ARG A 621 23.87 0.69 -3.87
C ARG A 621 24.94 -0.07 -4.66
N ILE A 622 24.84 -1.39 -4.62
CA ILE A 622 25.64 -2.31 -5.41
C ILE A 622 25.32 -2.08 -6.90
N GLY A 623 26.24 -1.46 -7.66
CA GLY A 623 26.16 -1.28 -9.11
C GLY A 623 25.98 0.17 -9.61
N ARG A 624 25.62 1.15 -8.77
CA ARG A 624 25.55 2.59 -9.13
C ARG A 624 26.54 3.48 -8.40
N GLY A 625 27.33 2.91 -7.45
CA GLY A 625 28.25 3.69 -6.63
C GLY A 625 27.57 4.42 -5.46
N HIS A 626 28.32 5.30 -4.81
CA HIS A 626 27.82 6.14 -3.71
C HIS A 626 27.19 7.41 -4.30
N SER A 627 25.93 7.67 -3.96
CA SER A 627 25.25 8.93 -4.24
C SER A 627 24.93 9.61 -2.91
N TYR A 628 25.23 10.89 -2.79
CA TYR A 628 24.92 11.69 -1.62
C TYR A 628 24.00 12.83 -2.00
N VAL A 629 22.82 12.88 -1.35
CA VAL A 629 21.87 13.98 -1.46
C VAL A 629 22.20 14.98 -0.35
N PRO A 630 22.73 16.15 -0.65
CA PRO A 630 23.18 17.10 0.40
C PRO A 630 22.05 17.56 1.31
N ARG A 631 20.85 17.68 0.73
CA ARG A 631 19.65 18.13 1.45
C ARG A 631 18.41 17.42 0.92
N VAL A 632 17.76 16.64 1.77
CA VAL A 632 16.47 15.99 1.43
C VAL A 632 15.34 16.88 1.93
N CYS A 633 14.80 17.76 1.08
CA CYS A 633 13.71 18.66 1.39
C CYS A 633 12.47 18.30 0.55
N MET A 634 11.44 17.73 1.17
CA MET A 634 10.23 17.26 0.49
C MET A 634 8.97 17.71 1.22
N ALA A 635 8.25 18.69 0.66
CA ALA A 635 6.84 18.86 1.01
C ALA A 635 6.02 17.71 0.41
N MET A 636 4.93 17.31 1.06
CA MET A 636 4.06 16.26 0.56
C MET A 636 2.59 16.67 0.62
N LEU A 637 1.85 16.41 -0.45
CA LEU A 637 0.42 16.70 -0.52
C LEU A 637 -0.32 15.50 -1.10
N GLY A 638 -1.43 15.12 -0.47
CA GLY A 638 -2.28 14.13 -1.08
C GLY A 638 -3.59 13.84 -0.38
N GLY A 639 -4.40 13.01 -1.05
CA GLY A 639 -5.70 12.59 -0.59
C GLY A 639 -5.69 11.17 -0.04
N ILE A 640 -6.63 10.89 0.87
CA ILE A 640 -6.88 9.52 1.36
C ILE A 640 -8.37 9.33 1.63
N GLN A 641 -8.85 8.10 1.48
CA GLN A 641 -10.23 7.75 1.81
C GLN A 641 -10.38 7.43 3.30
N PRO A 642 -11.52 7.76 3.95
CA PRO A 642 -11.75 7.49 5.38
C PRO A 642 -11.46 6.05 5.80
N GLY A 643 -12.00 5.06 5.10
CA GLY A 643 -11.78 3.65 5.43
C GLY A 643 -10.32 3.21 5.31
N LYS A 644 -9.56 3.83 4.41
CA LYS A 644 -8.13 3.54 4.21
C LYS A 644 -7.28 4.10 5.34
N VAL A 645 -7.53 5.36 5.72
CA VAL A 645 -6.78 5.97 6.83
C VAL A 645 -7.13 5.31 8.16
N GLN A 646 -8.39 4.95 8.40
CA GLN A 646 -8.81 4.22 9.60
C GLN A 646 -8.11 2.87 9.73
N SER A 647 -8.02 2.11 8.62
CA SER A 647 -7.30 0.83 8.59
C SER A 647 -5.82 1.02 8.92
N TYR A 648 -5.18 2.00 8.29
CA TYR A 648 -3.76 2.29 8.46
C TYR A 648 -3.45 2.74 9.91
N VAL A 649 -4.24 3.65 10.47
CA VAL A 649 -4.07 4.11 11.86
C VAL A 649 -4.27 2.96 12.85
N ARG A 650 -5.24 2.07 12.60
CA ARG A 650 -5.48 0.90 13.46
C ARG A 650 -4.28 -0.07 13.45
N GLU A 651 -3.69 -0.31 12.28
CA GLU A 651 -2.49 -1.14 12.16
C GLU A 651 -1.31 -0.50 12.90
N ALA A 652 -1.12 0.81 12.75
CA ALA A 652 -0.07 1.56 13.45
C ALA A 652 -0.22 1.52 14.98
N VAL A 653 -1.43 1.74 15.50
CA VAL A 653 -1.73 1.72 16.94
C VAL A 653 -1.52 0.32 17.54
N ASN A 654 -1.70 -0.75 16.77
CA ASN A 654 -1.48 -2.12 17.20
C ASN A 654 -0.03 -2.61 17.03
N GLY A 655 0.93 -1.72 16.80
CA GLY A 655 2.36 -2.05 16.65
C GLY A 655 2.71 -2.61 15.27
N GLY A 656 1.93 -2.29 14.25
CA GLY A 656 2.22 -2.62 12.85
C GLY A 656 3.26 -1.70 12.22
N ALA A 657 3.54 -1.89 10.92
CA ALA A 657 4.56 -1.15 10.17
C ALA A 657 4.38 0.38 10.16
N GLY A 658 3.18 0.87 10.47
CA GLY A 658 2.85 2.32 10.54
C GLY A 658 3.24 3.03 11.84
N ASP A 659 3.83 2.35 12.82
CA ASP A 659 4.18 2.92 14.15
C ASP A 659 5.55 3.64 14.16
N ASP A 660 5.98 4.21 13.05
CA ASP A 660 7.25 4.93 12.90
C ASP A 660 7.11 6.46 12.81
N GLY A 661 5.89 6.95 12.93
CA GLY A 661 5.61 8.38 12.88
C GLY A 661 5.47 8.97 11.48
N LEU A 662 5.35 8.17 10.41
CA LEU A 662 5.19 8.67 9.04
C LEU A 662 3.85 9.41 8.85
N LEU A 663 2.73 8.78 9.24
CA LEU A 663 1.40 9.41 9.18
C LEU A 663 1.31 10.66 10.06
N GLN A 664 1.95 10.62 11.23
CA GLN A 664 1.99 11.72 12.19
C GLN A 664 2.70 12.98 11.65
N ARG A 665 3.48 12.85 10.58
CA ARG A 665 4.15 13.97 9.90
C ARG A 665 3.22 14.78 8.99
N PHE A 666 2.05 14.25 8.65
CA PHE A 666 1.02 15.03 7.95
C PHE A 666 0.35 16.01 8.92
N GLY A 667 1.12 17.03 9.36
CA GLY A 667 0.65 18.02 10.32
C GLY A 667 -0.55 18.83 9.85
N LEU A 668 -0.69 19.04 8.52
CA LEU A 668 -1.85 19.65 7.88
C LEU A 668 -2.87 18.58 7.46
N ALA A 669 -3.31 17.74 8.40
CA ALA A 669 -4.32 16.72 8.14
C ALA A 669 -5.73 17.27 8.41
N VAL A 670 -6.60 17.25 7.39
CA VAL A 670 -8.00 17.70 7.52
C VAL A 670 -8.97 16.60 7.13
N TRP A 671 -10.04 16.48 7.93
CA TRP A 671 -11.15 15.58 7.68
C TRP A 671 -12.46 16.33 7.97
N PRO A 672 -12.90 17.21 7.04
CA PRO A 672 -14.08 18.03 7.21
C PRO A 672 -15.38 17.23 7.06
N ASP A 673 -16.47 17.81 7.55
CA ASP A 673 -17.81 17.36 7.23
C ASP A 673 -18.16 17.77 5.79
N ILE A 674 -18.86 16.89 5.09
CA ILE A 674 -19.24 17.12 3.70
C ILE A 674 -20.68 17.60 3.65
N GLN A 675 -20.91 18.75 3.00
CA GLN A 675 -22.25 19.24 2.74
C GLN A 675 -23.05 18.23 1.93
N GLN A 676 -24.27 17.95 2.36
CA GLN A 676 -25.15 16.98 1.70
C GLN A 676 -25.93 17.60 0.56
N GLU A 677 -26.20 18.89 0.65
CA GLU A 677 -26.92 19.64 -0.38
C GLU A 677 -25.95 20.09 -1.48
N PHE A 678 -26.30 19.79 -2.73
CA PHE A 678 -25.59 20.28 -3.90
C PHE A 678 -26.24 21.56 -4.40
N LYS A 679 -25.43 22.61 -4.55
CA LYS A 679 -25.84 23.87 -5.17
C LYS A 679 -25.13 24.00 -6.52
N LEU A 680 -25.92 24.12 -7.60
CA LEU A 680 -25.34 24.41 -8.91
C LEU A 680 -24.75 25.82 -8.92
N VAL A 681 -23.43 25.91 -9.11
CA VAL A 681 -22.70 27.18 -9.30
C VAL A 681 -22.13 27.19 -10.71
N ASP A 682 -22.78 27.95 -11.60
CA ASP A 682 -22.36 28.14 -12.99
C ASP A 682 -21.93 29.59 -13.21
N ARG A 683 -20.65 29.84 -12.93
CA ARG A 683 -20.02 31.14 -13.13
C ARG A 683 -18.53 30.97 -13.45
N TRP A 684 -17.96 31.97 -14.10
CA TRP A 684 -16.53 32.03 -14.34
C TRP A 684 -15.75 32.16 -13.02
N PRO A 685 -14.48 31.67 -12.98
CA PRO A 685 -13.58 31.87 -11.84
C PRO A 685 -13.42 33.35 -11.52
N ASP A 686 -13.25 33.66 -10.23
CA ASP A 686 -12.84 34.99 -9.79
C ASP A 686 -11.42 35.29 -10.27
N THR A 687 -11.31 35.95 -11.42
CA THR A 687 -10.04 36.25 -12.06
C THR A 687 -9.15 37.18 -11.23
N PRO A 688 -9.65 38.25 -10.61
CA PRO A 688 -8.86 39.08 -9.69
C PRO A 688 -8.28 38.30 -8.52
N ALA A 689 -9.10 37.54 -7.81
CA ALA A 689 -8.63 36.68 -6.69
C ALA A 689 -7.60 35.64 -7.13
N LYS A 690 -7.84 35.01 -8.28
CA LYS A 690 -6.88 34.08 -8.86
C LYS A 690 -5.54 34.74 -9.20
N GLN A 691 -5.55 35.93 -9.82
CA GLN A 691 -4.34 36.66 -10.17
C GLN A 691 -3.57 37.09 -8.93
N ALA A 692 -4.25 37.55 -7.87
CA ALA A 692 -3.62 37.92 -6.61
C ALA A 692 -2.88 36.72 -5.99
N ALA A 693 -3.53 35.56 -5.94
CA ALA A 693 -2.91 34.35 -5.42
C ALA A 693 -1.73 33.86 -6.30
N TRP A 694 -1.87 33.91 -7.62
CA TRP A 694 -0.80 33.47 -8.55
C TRP A 694 0.41 34.41 -8.49
N ALA A 695 0.23 35.70 -8.28
CA ALA A 695 1.32 36.65 -8.07
C ALA A 695 2.16 36.30 -6.83
N VAL A 696 1.54 35.71 -5.79
CA VAL A 696 2.30 35.19 -4.64
C VAL A 696 3.24 34.06 -5.06
N PHE A 697 2.79 33.10 -5.88
CA PHE A 697 3.66 32.03 -6.38
C PHE A 697 4.80 32.56 -7.24
N GLU A 698 4.52 33.49 -8.15
CA GLU A 698 5.55 34.14 -9.01
C GLU A 698 6.59 34.87 -8.17
N ARG A 699 6.17 35.65 -7.18
CA ARG A 699 7.06 36.37 -6.26
C ARG A 699 7.92 35.41 -5.43
N LEU A 700 7.33 34.36 -4.85
CA LEU A 700 8.04 33.37 -4.04
C LEU A 700 8.95 32.45 -4.88
N ASN A 701 8.68 32.31 -6.18
CA ASN A 701 9.62 31.66 -7.07
C ASN A 701 10.95 32.43 -7.17
N GLY A 702 10.87 33.74 -7.15
CA GLY A 702 12.05 34.65 -7.12
C GLY A 702 12.74 34.75 -5.76
N LEU A 703 12.27 34.06 -4.72
CA LEU A 703 12.94 34.07 -3.41
C LEU A 703 14.35 33.45 -3.55
N LEU A 704 15.36 34.22 -3.24
CA LEU A 704 16.75 33.75 -3.25
C LEU A 704 17.14 33.27 -1.85
N PRO A 705 17.97 32.22 -1.72
CA PRO A 705 18.60 31.88 -0.45
C PRO A 705 19.61 32.98 -0.04
N ALA A 706 20.13 32.94 1.19
CA ALA A 706 21.10 33.92 1.67
C ALA A 706 22.45 33.82 0.90
N THR A 707 22.85 32.56 0.59
CA THR A 707 23.98 32.24 -0.31
C THR A 707 23.61 30.97 -1.09
N GLU A 708 24.53 30.52 -1.99
CA GLU A 708 24.31 29.24 -2.71
C GLU A 708 24.15 28.04 -1.77
N ASP A 709 24.82 28.06 -0.61
CA ASP A 709 24.83 26.97 0.37
C ASP A 709 23.97 27.24 1.61
N ASP A 710 23.48 28.48 1.82
CA ASP A 710 22.80 28.86 3.06
C ASP A 710 21.45 29.53 2.78
N HIS A 711 20.52 29.38 3.74
CA HIS A 711 19.14 29.85 3.68
C HIS A 711 18.96 31.25 4.29
N GLN A 712 17.86 31.95 3.98
CA GLN A 712 17.45 33.17 4.70
C GLN A 712 16.90 32.77 6.07
N GLU A 713 17.50 33.30 7.14
CA GLU A 713 17.00 33.10 8.50
C GLU A 713 15.96 34.15 8.88
N TRP A 714 14.79 33.68 9.34
CA TRP A 714 13.71 34.50 9.86
C TRP A 714 13.55 34.28 11.37
N ARG A 715 13.15 35.31 12.09
CA ARG A 715 12.94 35.28 13.56
C ARG A 715 11.63 35.96 13.94
N PHE A 716 11.07 35.58 15.07
CA PHE A 716 9.92 36.26 15.63
C PHE A 716 10.32 37.68 16.13
N SER A 717 9.40 38.68 15.98
CA SER A 717 9.49 39.91 16.72
C SER A 717 9.47 39.67 18.24
N ALA A 718 9.80 40.67 19.04
CA ALA A 718 9.77 40.50 20.51
C ALA A 718 8.37 40.13 21.01
N GLU A 719 7.33 40.73 20.45
CA GLU A 719 5.94 40.47 20.76
C GLU A 719 5.52 39.05 20.31
N ALA A 720 5.84 38.67 19.09
CA ALA A 720 5.57 37.34 18.55
C ALA A 720 6.32 36.25 19.34
N GLN A 721 7.57 36.52 19.77
CA GLN A 721 8.35 35.60 20.59
C GLN A 721 7.70 35.34 21.95
N ALA A 722 7.15 36.39 22.60
CA ALA A 722 6.41 36.23 23.85
C ALA A 722 5.16 35.34 23.68
N ILE A 723 4.38 35.61 22.64
CA ILE A 723 3.19 34.80 22.29
C ILE A 723 3.57 33.34 22.00
N PHE A 724 4.67 33.12 21.27
CA PHE A 724 5.14 31.78 20.97
C PHE A 724 5.50 30.98 22.24
N TYR A 725 6.17 31.62 23.22
CA TYR A 725 6.52 30.97 24.47
C TYR A 725 5.29 30.72 25.37
N GLU A 726 4.31 31.66 25.38
CA GLU A 726 3.05 31.49 26.08
C GLU A 726 2.24 30.28 25.55
N TRP A 727 2.27 30.05 24.26
CA TRP A 727 1.69 28.86 23.63
C TRP A 727 2.53 27.60 23.87
N LEU A 728 3.86 27.68 23.73
CA LEU A 728 4.73 26.50 23.73
C LEU A 728 4.76 25.80 25.10
N ILE A 729 4.78 26.54 26.19
CA ILE A 729 4.92 26.00 27.54
C ILE A 729 3.75 25.08 27.90
N PRO A 730 2.48 25.51 27.85
CA PRO A 730 1.34 24.62 28.14
C PRO A 730 1.21 23.50 27.11
N PHE A 731 1.55 23.74 25.84
CA PHE A 731 1.55 22.71 24.80
C PHE A 731 2.54 21.59 25.12
N GLU A 732 3.78 21.91 25.48
CA GLU A 732 4.80 20.93 25.86
C GLU A 732 4.44 20.17 27.14
N THR A 733 3.81 20.83 28.09
CA THR A 733 3.32 20.22 29.31
C THR A 733 2.21 19.21 28.99
N GLY A 734 1.25 19.58 28.16
CA GLY A 734 0.12 18.74 27.75
C GLY A 734 0.53 17.47 27.00
N ILE A 735 1.48 17.57 26.05
CA ILE A 735 1.94 16.39 25.31
C ILE A 735 2.89 15.46 26.09
N ARG A 736 3.39 15.90 27.25
CA ARG A 736 4.19 15.07 28.17
C ARG A 736 3.35 14.43 29.28
N GLY A 737 2.08 14.82 29.41
CA GLY A 737 1.13 14.21 30.33
C GLY A 737 0.61 12.87 29.81
N ASP A 738 -0.13 12.16 30.67
CA ASP A 738 -0.68 10.83 30.37
C ASP A 738 -2.15 10.89 29.87
N GLU A 739 -2.70 12.10 29.65
CA GLU A 739 -4.12 12.28 29.30
C GLU A 739 -4.43 11.96 27.83
N LEU A 740 -3.44 12.09 26.96
CA LEU A 740 -3.60 11.92 25.52
C LEU A 740 -3.12 10.54 25.07
N HIS A 741 -3.81 9.98 24.08
CA HIS A 741 -3.38 8.71 23.48
C HIS A 741 -2.01 8.88 22.79
N PRO A 742 -1.06 7.91 22.92
CA PRO A 742 0.30 8.01 22.36
C PRO A 742 0.38 8.36 20.88
N ALA A 743 -0.53 7.83 20.05
CA ALA A 743 -0.58 8.15 18.62
C ALA A 743 -0.92 9.63 18.37
N LEU A 744 -1.84 10.21 19.18
CA LEU A 744 -2.17 11.64 19.08
C LEU A 744 -1.02 12.50 19.61
N VAL A 745 -0.38 12.10 20.72
CA VAL A 745 0.83 12.75 21.26
C VAL A 745 1.91 12.80 20.18
N SER A 746 2.17 11.69 19.49
CA SER A 746 3.16 11.60 18.40
C SER A 746 2.84 12.56 17.24
N HIS A 747 1.55 12.73 16.90
CA HIS A 747 1.09 13.68 15.88
C HIS A 747 1.30 15.13 16.34
N LEU A 748 0.79 15.47 17.52
CA LEU A 748 0.90 16.82 18.09
C LEU A 748 2.35 17.23 18.28
N ALA A 749 3.24 16.31 18.65
CA ALA A 749 4.68 16.60 18.78
C ALA A 749 5.31 17.17 17.50
N LYS A 750 4.72 16.93 16.32
CA LYS A 750 5.18 17.54 15.05
C LYS A 750 4.77 19.00 14.90
N TRP A 751 3.87 19.49 15.75
CA TRP A 751 3.43 20.88 15.73
C TRP A 751 4.51 21.87 16.24
N ARG A 752 5.52 21.38 16.92
CA ARG A 752 6.74 22.15 17.19
C ARG A 752 7.34 22.72 15.90
N LYS A 753 7.28 21.96 14.81
CA LYS A 753 7.69 22.39 13.48
C LYS A 753 6.57 23.11 12.74
N LEU A 754 5.35 22.60 12.79
CA LEU A 754 4.20 23.07 12.01
C LEU A 754 3.92 24.56 12.26
N ILE A 755 3.84 24.97 13.54
CA ILE A 755 3.44 26.35 13.88
C ILE A 755 4.46 27.38 13.42
N PRO A 756 5.78 27.26 13.72
CA PRO A 756 6.76 28.20 13.19
C PRO A 756 6.83 28.19 11.66
N ALA A 757 6.67 27.02 11.03
CA ALA A 757 6.67 26.90 9.56
C ALA A 757 5.48 27.63 8.93
N LEU A 758 4.27 27.51 9.49
CA LEU A 758 3.10 28.25 9.06
C LEU A 758 3.29 29.76 9.21
N ALA A 759 3.79 30.20 10.36
CA ALA A 759 4.06 31.62 10.62
C ALA A 759 5.05 32.19 9.59
N LEU A 760 6.11 31.46 9.26
CA LEU A 760 7.06 31.83 8.21
C LEU A 760 6.41 31.91 6.82
N ILE A 761 5.61 30.88 6.42
CA ILE A 761 4.91 30.90 5.14
C ILE A 761 3.98 32.12 5.05
N PHE A 762 3.23 32.42 6.13
CA PHE A 762 2.32 33.57 6.16
C PHE A 762 3.08 34.90 6.11
N ALA A 763 4.21 35.02 6.79
CA ALA A 763 5.07 36.22 6.71
C ALA A 763 5.61 36.42 5.29
N LEU A 764 6.11 35.38 4.64
CA LEU A 764 6.55 35.43 3.25
C LEU A 764 5.43 35.80 2.27
N VAL A 765 4.18 35.48 2.57
CA VAL A 765 3.01 35.84 1.76
C VAL A 765 2.56 37.27 2.03
N ASP A 766 2.35 37.66 3.30
CA ASP A 766 1.73 38.93 3.69
C ASP A 766 2.73 40.08 3.83
N THR A 767 3.97 39.81 4.35
CA THR A 767 4.93 40.81 4.75
C THR A 767 6.35 40.45 4.29
N PRO A 768 6.61 40.33 2.97
CA PRO A 768 7.91 39.85 2.45
C PRO A 768 9.07 40.81 2.72
N ASP A 769 8.79 42.07 2.97
CA ASP A 769 9.79 43.15 3.09
C ASP A 769 10.26 43.42 4.54
N THR A 770 9.97 42.52 5.47
CA THR A 770 10.28 42.71 6.91
C THR A 770 11.69 42.32 7.31
N ASN A 771 12.60 42.12 6.36
CA ASN A 771 14.00 41.79 6.60
C ASN A 771 14.22 40.59 7.55
N GLY A 772 13.46 39.56 7.37
CA GLY A 772 13.56 38.31 8.16
C GLY A 772 12.84 38.34 9.51
N VAL A 773 11.89 39.23 9.73
CA VAL A 773 11.10 39.32 10.97
C VAL A 773 9.68 38.84 10.75
N ILE A 774 9.20 37.89 11.59
CA ILE A 774 7.83 37.41 11.64
C ILE A 774 7.12 38.14 12.78
N HIS A 775 6.05 38.86 12.46
CA HIS A 775 5.28 39.62 13.44
C HIS A 775 4.17 38.79 14.12
N GLU A 776 3.56 39.35 15.15
CA GLU A 776 2.51 38.69 15.94
C GLU A 776 1.32 38.26 15.11
N ARG A 777 0.93 39.02 14.09
CA ARG A 777 -0.24 38.72 13.22
C ARG A 777 -0.10 37.37 12.50
N GLU A 778 1.07 37.09 11.95
CA GLU A 778 1.36 35.86 11.22
C GLU A 778 1.46 34.68 12.19
N LEU A 779 2.02 34.87 13.37
CA LEU A 779 2.08 33.86 14.41
C LEU A 779 0.68 33.54 14.98
N ILE A 780 -0.13 34.54 15.29
CA ILE A 780 -1.51 34.37 15.77
C ILE A 780 -2.32 33.58 14.75
N ARG A 781 -2.19 33.86 13.45
CA ARG A 781 -2.81 33.08 12.40
C ARG A 781 -2.32 31.62 12.40
N ALA A 782 -1.03 31.39 12.59
CA ALA A 782 -0.49 30.02 12.69
C ALA A 782 -1.03 29.27 13.93
N LEU A 783 -1.20 29.98 15.05
CA LEU A 783 -1.81 29.39 16.27
C LEU A 783 -3.30 29.09 16.07
N ALA A 784 -4.03 29.94 15.36
CA ALA A 784 -5.42 29.65 14.97
C ALA A 784 -5.53 28.37 14.11
N TRP A 785 -4.53 28.10 13.27
CA TRP A 785 -4.45 26.82 12.57
C TRP A 785 -4.25 25.64 13.53
N ALA A 786 -3.48 25.80 14.64
CA ALA A 786 -3.36 24.74 15.63
C ALA A 786 -4.73 24.40 16.26
N ASP A 787 -5.50 25.42 16.65
CA ASP A 787 -6.83 25.22 17.22
C ASP A 787 -7.80 24.59 16.21
N TYR A 788 -7.71 24.99 14.93
CA TYR A 788 -8.51 24.43 13.84
C TYR A 788 -8.14 22.97 13.54
N LEU A 789 -6.86 22.62 13.49
CA LEU A 789 -6.38 21.28 13.12
C LEU A 789 -6.54 20.27 14.26
N ARG A 790 -6.60 20.69 15.52
CA ARG A 790 -6.67 19.77 16.66
C ARG A 790 -7.89 18.85 16.61
N PRO A 791 -9.12 19.34 16.42
CA PRO A 791 -10.29 18.45 16.27
C PRO A 791 -10.19 17.52 15.05
N HIS A 792 -9.55 17.95 13.96
CA HIS A 792 -9.30 17.09 12.81
C HIS A 792 -8.33 15.96 13.13
N ALA A 793 -7.26 16.23 13.89
CA ALA A 793 -6.34 15.22 14.35
C ALA A 793 -7.03 14.23 15.31
N GLU A 794 -7.81 14.72 16.26
CA GLU A 794 -8.60 13.89 17.18
C GLU A 794 -9.59 12.99 16.42
N ARG A 795 -10.28 13.54 15.40
CA ARG A 795 -11.15 12.78 14.50
C ARG A 795 -10.38 11.69 13.72
N LEU A 796 -9.18 12.01 13.26
CA LEU A 796 -8.32 11.07 12.52
C LEU A 796 -7.99 9.82 13.35
N TYR A 797 -7.65 10.03 14.62
CA TYR A 797 -7.27 8.94 15.51
C TYR A 797 -8.45 8.27 16.20
N ALA A 798 -9.50 9.00 16.55
CA ALA A 798 -10.70 8.44 17.19
C ALA A 798 -11.38 7.37 16.34
N ALA A 799 -11.44 7.56 15.03
CA ALA A 799 -12.00 6.59 14.09
C ALA A 799 -11.32 5.21 14.08
N ALA A 800 -10.06 5.13 14.54
CA ALA A 800 -9.33 3.87 14.66
C ALA A 800 -9.41 3.25 16.06
N LEU A 801 -9.60 4.09 17.10
CA LEU A 801 -9.61 3.67 18.49
C LEU A 801 -10.97 3.11 18.94
N VAL A 802 -12.08 3.56 18.32
CA VAL A 802 -13.44 3.15 18.70
C VAL A 802 -14.23 2.73 17.45
N PRO A 803 -13.85 1.64 16.75
CA PRO A 803 -14.54 1.19 15.55
C PRO A 803 -15.97 0.74 15.81
N GLU A 804 -16.30 0.33 17.03
CA GLU A 804 -17.62 -0.13 17.45
C GLU A 804 -18.65 0.99 17.35
N THR A 805 -18.31 2.22 17.72
CA THR A 805 -19.20 3.39 17.63
C THR A 805 -19.57 3.70 16.18
N THR A 806 -18.57 3.67 15.27
CA THR A 806 -18.81 3.86 13.83
C THR A 806 -19.70 2.75 13.26
N GLY A 807 -19.48 1.50 13.67
CA GLY A 807 -20.30 0.35 13.31
C GLY A 807 -21.73 0.46 13.83
N ALA A 808 -21.92 0.88 15.08
CA ALA A 808 -23.23 1.08 15.69
C ALA A 808 -24.05 2.17 14.98
N HIS A 809 -23.45 3.32 14.66
CA HIS A 809 -24.10 4.36 13.86
C HIS A 809 -24.49 3.88 12.46
N ALA A 810 -23.59 3.13 11.79
CA ALA A 810 -23.88 2.57 10.48
C ALA A 810 -25.05 1.57 10.54
N LEU A 811 -25.06 0.69 11.55
CA LEU A 811 -26.12 -0.29 11.75
C LEU A 811 -27.45 0.39 12.09
N LEU A 812 -27.46 1.37 13.00
CA LEU A 812 -28.65 2.13 13.38
C LEU A 812 -29.22 2.89 12.18
N ALA A 813 -28.39 3.50 11.35
CA ALA A 813 -28.82 4.20 10.13
C ALA A 813 -29.45 3.21 9.12
N LYS A 814 -28.97 1.97 9.03
CA LYS A 814 -29.58 0.93 8.19
C LYS A 814 -30.92 0.45 8.75
N ILE A 815 -31.06 0.34 10.06
CA ILE A 815 -32.31 0.03 10.72
C ILE A 815 -33.34 1.17 10.47
N LYS A 816 -32.98 2.41 10.79
CA LYS A 816 -33.85 3.60 10.56
C LYS A 816 -34.22 3.80 9.09
N GLY A 817 -33.32 3.47 8.18
CA GLY A 817 -33.56 3.53 6.72
C GLY A 817 -34.27 2.31 6.16
N SER A 818 -34.87 1.44 6.99
CA SER A 818 -35.64 0.25 6.58
C SER A 818 -34.86 -0.68 5.62
N LYS A 819 -33.53 -0.80 5.80
CA LYS A 819 -32.66 -1.66 4.96
C LYS A 819 -32.53 -3.11 5.50
N LEU A 820 -33.01 -3.36 6.71
CA LEU A 820 -33.11 -4.68 7.32
C LEU A 820 -34.52 -5.23 7.05
N CYS A 821 -34.73 -5.74 5.84
CA CYS A 821 -36.00 -6.34 5.38
C CYS A 821 -35.73 -7.66 4.67
N ASP A 822 -36.77 -8.48 4.55
CA ASP A 822 -36.79 -9.71 3.76
C ASP A 822 -36.95 -9.41 2.25
N GLY A 823 -37.11 -10.47 1.45
CA GLY A 823 -37.32 -10.37 0.00
C GLY A 823 -38.63 -9.67 -0.40
N ASP A 824 -39.61 -9.65 0.48
CA ASP A 824 -40.93 -9.05 0.30
C ASP A 824 -41.02 -7.62 0.86
N GLY A 825 -39.89 -7.09 1.39
CA GLY A 825 -39.81 -5.74 1.95
C GLY A 825 -40.34 -5.62 3.38
N LEU A 826 -40.65 -6.73 4.07
CA LEU A 826 -41.07 -6.71 5.47
C LEU A 826 -39.84 -6.49 6.37
N LEU A 827 -39.93 -5.49 7.28
CA LEU A 827 -38.84 -5.21 8.22
C LEU A 827 -38.61 -6.35 9.18
N TRP A 828 -37.34 -6.65 9.44
CA TRP A 828 -36.97 -7.64 10.45
C TRP A 828 -37.23 -7.10 11.86
N GLU A 829 -37.98 -7.83 12.65
CA GLU A 829 -38.11 -7.52 14.10
C GLU A 829 -36.86 -7.86 14.88
N SER A 830 -36.01 -8.72 14.31
CA SER A 830 -34.73 -9.14 14.90
C SER A 830 -33.76 -9.65 13.85
N PHE A 831 -32.48 -9.72 14.18
CA PHE A 831 -31.45 -10.27 13.28
C PHE A 831 -30.36 -10.99 14.06
N THR A 832 -29.60 -11.83 13.38
CA THR A 832 -28.32 -12.36 13.87
C THR A 832 -27.18 -11.60 13.21
N PRO A 833 -26.00 -11.45 13.88
CA PRO A 833 -24.85 -10.76 13.27
C PRO A 833 -24.46 -11.29 11.89
N ARG A 834 -24.65 -12.60 11.65
CA ARG A 834 -24.36 -13.23 10.36
C ARG A 834 -25.27 -12.73 9.23
N LEU A 835 -26.55 -12.51 9.50
CA LEU A 835 -27.52 -12.01 8.49
C LEU A 835 -27.14 -10.61 8.00
N VAL A 836 -26.64 -9.76 8.89
CA VAL A 836 -26.20 -8.40 8.54
C VAL A 836 -24.84 -8.42 7.86
N ALA A 837 -23.89 -9.23 8.33
CA ALA A 837 -22.54 -9.31 7.76
C ALA A 837 -22.55 -9.75 6.28
N VAL A 838 -23.48 -10.63 5.89
CA VAL A 838 -23.67 -11.07 4.49
C VAL A 838 -24.01 -9.90 3.55
N LYS A 839 -24.65 -8.83 4.06
CA LYS A 839 -24.98 -7.63 3.26
C LYS A 839 -23.72 -6.79 2.92
N SER A 840 -22.57 -7.10 3.52
CA SER A 840 -21.25 -6.51 3.24
C SER A 840 -21.23 -4.97 3.26
N TRP A 841 -21.99 -4.35 4.18
CA TRP A 841 -21.98 -2.91 4.34
C TRP A 841 -20.67 -2.41 4.94
N ALA A 842 -20.24 -1.20 4.56
CA ALA A 842 -19.02 -0.61 5.08
C ALA A 842 -19.04 -0.55 6.62
N GLY A 843 -17.99 -1.08 7.25
CA GLY A 843 -17.89 -1.19 8.72
C GLY A 843 -18.68 -2.34 9.36
N LEU A 844 -19.49 -3.09 8.58
CA LEU A 844 -20.35 -4.20 9.02
C LEU A 844 -20.16 -5.46 8.17
N ASN A 845 -18.97 -5.70 7.68
CA ASN A 845 -18.63 -6.75 6.72
C ASN A 845 -18.15 -8.07 7.35
N SER A 846 -18.07 -8.13 8.67
CA SER A 846 -17.73 -9.34 9.43
C SER A 846 -18.74 -9.57 10.55
N VAL A 847 -18.91 -10.85 10.95
CA VAL A 847 -19.79 -11.22 12.06
C VAL A 847 -19.38 -10.55 13.36
N ASP A 848 -18.08 -10.36 13.58
CA ASP A 848 -17.54 -9.73 14.77
C ASP A 848 -17.79 -8.21 14.81
N SER A 849 -17.59 -7.52 13.68
CA SER A 849 -17.90 -6.08 13.58
C SER A 849 -19.38 -5.79 13.77
N VAL A 850 -20.27 -6.65 13.25
CA VAL A 850 -21.72 -6.50 13.47
C VAL A 850 -22.09 -6.81 14.90
N ARG A 851 -21.47 -7.84 15.55
CA ARG A 851 -21.74 -8.18 16.95
C ARG A 851 -21.40 -7.00 17.86
N LYS A 852 -20.20 -6.45 17.76
CA LYS A 852 -19.75 -5.31 18.56
C LYS A 852 -20.64 -4.07 18.37
N ALA A 853 -21.01 -3.79 17.11
CA ALA A 853 -21.95 -2.72 16.78
C ALA A 853 -23.32 -2.94 17.42
N ALA A 854 -23.83 -4.18 17.40
CA ALA A 854 -25.13 -4.53 17.97
C ALA A 854 -25.09 -4.56 19.52
N GLU A 855 -23.98 -4.98 20.11
CA GLU A 855 -23.76 -4.90 21.58
C GLU A 855 -23.82 -3.46 22.06
N LEU A 856 -23.08 -2.54 21.38
CA LEU A 856 -23.13 -1.10 21.71
C LEU A 856 -24.56 -0.54 21.55
N LEU A 857 -25.29 -0.92 20.50
CA LEU A 857 -26.67 -0.51 20.32
C LEU A 857 -27.61 -1.07 21.40
N ALA A 858 -27.32 -2.26 21.93
CA ALA A 858 -28.07 -2.84 23.03
C ALA A 858 -27.78 -2.12 24.35
N ASP A 859 -26.53 -1.71 24.62
CA ASP A 859 -26.15 -0.92 25.80
C ASP A 859 -26.84 0.45 25.81
N TYR A 860 -27.16 1.03 24.64
CA TYR A 860 -27.90 2.29 24.48
C TYR A 860 -29.41 2.11 24.26
N GLY A 861 -29.95 0.90 24.48
CA GLY A 861 -31.38 0.61 24.43
C GLY A 861 -32.01 0.56 23.02
N TRP A 862 -31.24 0.66 21.95
CA TRP A 862 -31.72 0.55 20.57
C TRP A 862 -32.02 -0.88 20.13
N LEU A 863 -31.36 -1.86 20.76
CA LEU A 863 -31.55 -3.29 20.55
C LEU A 863 -31.66 -4.01 21.90
N ALA A 864 -32.26 -5.20 21.92
CA ALA A 864 -32.17 -6.13 23.05
C ALA A 864 -31.48 -7.41 22.58
N ARG A 865 -30.52 -7.89 23.38
CA ARG A 865 -29.81 -9.13 23.10
C ARG A 865 -30.59 -10.34 23.63
N GLU A 866 -30.87 -11.30 22.79
CA GLU A 866 -31.47 -12.57 23.13
C GLU A 866 -30.46 -13.69 22.88
N THR A 867 -30.18 -14.50 23.88
CA THR A 867 -29.34 -15.70 23.76
C THR A 867 -30.24 -16.91 23.78
N THR A 868 -30.32 -17.62 22.65
CA THR A 868 -31.06 -18.89 22.59
C THR A 868 -30.18 -19.99 23.16
N ALA A 869 -30.64 -20.61 24.26
CA ALA A 869 -30.02 -21.80 24.82
C ALA A 869 -30.03 -22.94 23.82
N THR A 870 -28.97 -23.76 23.80
CA THR A 870 -28.89 -24.95 22.96
C THR A 870 -30.04 -25.91 23.28
N GLY A 871 -30.85 -26.27 22.28
CA GLY A 871 -31.84 -27.33 22.40
C GLY A 871 -31.18 -28.71 22.64
N SER A 872 -31.95 -29.68 23.13
CA SER A 872 -31.53 -31.04 23.52
C SER A 872 -30.77 -31.83 22.45
N ALA A 873 -30.61 -31.28 21.22
CA ALA A 873 -29.92 -31.93 20.10
C ALA A 873 -28.46 -31.45 19.90
N GLY A 874 -27.94 -30.58 20.75
CA GLY A 874 -26.56 -30.06 20.67
C GLY A 874 -26.39 -29.05 19.53
N GLY A 875 -25.95 -27.86 19.83
CA GLY A 875 -25.59 -26.78 18.86
C GLY A 875 -24.95 -25.61 19.60
N ARG A 876 -24.22 -24.79 18.90
CA ARG A 876 -23.60 -23.59 19.50
C ARG A 876 -24.72 -22.57 19.82
N PRO A 877 -24.74 -21.91 21.00
CA PRO A 877 -25.68 -20.83 21.29
C PRO A 877 -25.66 -19.78 20.21
N SER A 878 -26.83 -19.38 19.69
CA SER A 878 -26.94 -18.33 18.69
C SER A 878 -27.38 -17.04 19.36
N GLU A 879 -26.68 -15.94 19.05
CA GLU A 879 -27.02 -14.60 19.49
C GLU A 879 -27.97 -13.95 18.49
N ARG A 880 -29.05 -13.38 18.98
CA ARG A 880 -30.07 -12.66 18.21
C ARG A 880 -30.30 -11.30 18.85
N TYR A 881 -30.50 -10.29 18.05
CA TYR A 881 -30.77 -8.92 18.50
C TYR A 881 -32.17 -8.51 18.05
N LEU A 882 -33.02 -8.18 18.99
CA LEU A 882 -34.36 -7.63 18.78
C LEU A 882 -34.25 -6.14 18.52
N ILE A 883 -35.03 -5.60 17.58
CA ILE A 883 -35.03 -4.18 17.22
C ILE A 883 -36.10 -3.46 18.05
N HIS A 884 -35.73 -2.28 18.62
CA HIS A 884 -36.62 -1.49 19.42
C HIS A 884 -37.91 -1.14 18.66
N PRO A 885 -39.12 -1.35 19.26
CA PRO A 885 -40.41 -1.14 18.58
C PRO A 885 -40.60 0.24 17.96
N ALA A 886 -40.03 1.31 18.56
CA ALA A 886 -40.10 2.66 18.03
C ALA A 886 -39.41 2.80 16.66
N LEU A 887 -38.42 1.96 16.34
CA LEU A 887 -37.76 1.92 15.03
C LEU A 887 -38.57 1.17 13.98
N LEU A 888 -39.42 0.22 14.41
CA LEU A 888 -40.31 -0.55 13.52
C LEU A 888 -41.59 0.22 13.19
N ALA A 889 -42.03 1.08 14.10
CA ALA A 889 -43.22 1.90 13.91
C ALA A 889 -43.03 3.09 12.93
N GLY A 890 -41.80 3.59 12.75
CA GLY A 890 -41.47 4.71 11.87
C GLY A 890 -41.45 4.37 10.35
N GLY A 891 -41.65 3.11 9.97
CA GLY A 891 -41.67 2.69 8.55
C GLY A 891 -43.02 2.86 7.82
N LYS A 892 -44.00 3.51 8.42
CA LYS A 892 -45.32 3.83 7.82
C LYS A 892 -45.60 5.35 7.87
N ALA A 893 -44.76 6.17 7.26
CA ALA A 893 -45.12 7.53 6.88
C ALA A 893 -44.46 7.89 5.54
#